data_2c726e89bb19b3fecc597e1e8c5eceb5
#
_entry.id   2c726e89bb19b3fecc597e1e8c5eceb5
#
_cell.length_a   1.000
_cell.length_b   1.000
_cell.length_c   1.000
_cell.angle_alpha   90.00
_cell.angle_beta   90.00
_cell.angle_gamma   90.00
#
_symmetry.space_group_name_H-M   'P 1'
#
loop_
_entity.id
_entity.type
_entity.pdbx_description
1 polymer ?
#
loop_
_entity_poly.entity_id
_entity_poly.type
_entity_poly.pdbx_seq_one_letter_code
_entity_poly.pdbx_strand_id
1 'polypeptide(L)'
;MNAYNSITPETIQKDMRYLQLLSHSFPTIADASTEIINLEAILNLPKGTEHFLADLHGEYEAFQHVLRNASGAIKRKVNEIFGNTLRENEKKELCTLIYYPEQKLDLVKAVETDLDDWYVITLNQLVRVCQNVSSKYTRSKVRKSLPKEFSYIIQELLHENSMVPNKQAYINVIISTIISTRRADDFIIALCNLIQRLTIDTLHVLGDIFDRGPAPHRIMDILCDYHNFDVQWGNHDILWMGAAAGNDCCMANVLRLAMRYGNLAALEDGYGINLLPLATFAMETYADDPCTLFGPKVEKEDCTYNAKTLRMIGQMHKAISVIQFKLEAEIIRRRPDFEMDDRMLLHRIDFERKTITMPNGKEYELKDSFLPTVNPADPYKLTDEEREIMNKLHRSFVSSEKLKKHIRCLFRYGCMYTVSNSNLLFHASIPLNADGTLKDVSIAGKMYKGKALLEKVGHLIRTAFFAEEDNEDRPFAVDYVWYLWCGKDSPAFDKDKMATFERYFLKEKELHKEVKGHYYSLRNEEKVCDMLLDEFGVIGTHRHIINGHVPVKTIQGENPIKANGKMMVIDGGFSKAYHSETGIAGYTLVYHSRGFQLVQHEPFTSMQKAIEEGQDIKSSTQIVEMSTQRMMVKDTDKGRELVTQINDLNLSSTYKCNFLGADNKQ
;
A
#
# COMPACT_ATOMS: atom_id res chain seq x y z
N MET A 1 -12.28 -13.28 -34.18
CA MET A 1 -12.65 -13.22 -35.58
C MET A 1 -13.34 -11.90 -35.89
N ASN A 2 -12.66 -11.06 -36.68
CA ASN A 2 -13.18 -9.96 -37.47
C ASN A 2 -14.15 -8.94 -36.84
N ALA A 3 -13.60 -7.96 -36.12
CA ALA A 3 -14.17 -6.63 -36.13
C ALA A 3 -13.28 -5.71 -37.00
N TYR A 4 -13.17 -6.01 -38.28
CA TYR A 4 -12.87 -4.98 -39.27
C TYR A 4 -14.16 -4.14 -39.43
N ASN A 5 -14.42 -3.28 -38.42
CA ASN A 5 -15.38 -2.21 -38.61
C ASN A 5 -14.93 -1.45 -39.87
N SER A 6 -15.79 -1.33 -40.85
CA SER A 6 -15.56 -0.61 -42.09
C SER A 6 -15.01 0.77 -41.78
N ILE A 7 -13.70 0.95 -42.01
CA ILE A 7 -13.02 2.24 -41.88
C ILE A 7 -13.68 3.16 -42.91
N THR A 8 -14.51 4.09 -42.44
CA THR A 8 -15.20 5.05 -43.30
C THR A 8 -14.36 6.32 -43.44
N PRO A 9 -14.47 7.05 -44.58
CA PRO A 9 -13.85 8.35 -44.75
C PRO A 9 -14.17 9.34 -43.61
N GLU A 10 -15.38 9.24 -43.04
CA GLU A 10 -15.84 10.07 -41.92
C GLU A 10 -15.05 9.80 -40.63
N THR A 11 -14.74 8.54 -40.33
CA THR A 11 -13.91 8.15 -39.18
C THR A 11 -12.49 8.72 -39.30
N ILE A 12 -11.90 8.61 -40.50
CA ILE A 12 -10.58 9.17 -40.79
C ILE A 12 -10.58 10.70 -40.65
N GLN A 13 -11.63 11.37 -41.14
CA GLN A 13 -11.72 12.83 -41.08
C GLN A 13 -11.88 13.35 -39.63
N LYS A 14 -12.58 12.63 -38.77
CA LYS A 14 -12.76 12.96 -37.38
C LYS A 14 -11.43 12.90 -36.61
N ASP A 15 -10.60 11.93 -36.90
CA ASP A 15 -9.33 11.66 -36.15
C ASP A 15 -8.09 12.12 -36.95
N MET A 16 -8.25 12.94 -37.97
CA MET A 16 -7.19 13.37 -38.89
C MET A 16 -5.93 13.88 -38.18
N ARG A 17 -6.09 14.77 -37.18
CA ARG A 17 -4.95 15.35 -36.44
C ARG A 17 -4.20 14.27 -35.63
N TYR A 18 -4.92 13.35 -35.04
CA TYR A 18 -4.35 12.24 -34.32
C TYR A 18 -3.58 11.29 -35.25
N LEU A 19 -4.17 10.94 -36.38
CA LEU A 19 -3.53 10.09 -37.38
C LEU A 19 -2.27 10.73 -37.98
N GLN A 20 -2.27 12.05 -38.16
CA GLN A 20 -1.08 12.80 -38.57
C GLN A 20 0.04 12.70 -37.51
N LEU A 21 -0.29 12.91 -36.22
CA LEU A 21 0.70 12.75 -35.13
C LEU A 21 1.24 11.32 -35.04
N LEU A 22 0.36 10.33 -35.20
CA LEU A 22 0.75 8.92 -35.19
C LEU A 22 1.65 8.58 -36.39
N SER A 23 1.41 9.20 -37.54
CA SER A 23 2.25 9.02 -38.73
C SER A 23 3.69 9.55 -38.59
N HIS A 24 3.93 10.51 -37.70
CA HIS A 24 5.30 10.94 -37.38
C HIS A 24 6.06 9.88 -36.58
N SER A 25 5.38 9.15 -35.70
CA SER A 25 5.98 8.07 -34.91
C SER A 25 6.24 6.80 -35.72
N PHE A 26 5.38 6.55 -36.72
CA PHE A 26 5.46 5.42 -37.65
C PHE A 26 5.42 5.93 -39.08
N PRO A 27 6.55 6.40 -39.64
CA PRO A 27 6.58 7.10 -40.93
C PRO A 27 6.14 6.25 -42.11
N THR A 28 6.39 4.96 -42.07
CA THR A 28 6.03 4.03 -43.18
C THR A 28 4.97 3.01 -42.74
N ILE A 29 4.31 2.38 -43.72
CA ILE A 29 3.41 1.27 -43.48
C ILE A 29 4.18 0.08 -42.91
N ALA A 30 5.43 -0.14 -43.30
CA ALA A 30 6.28 -1.18 -42.79
C ALA A 30 6.55 -0.99 -41.30
N ASP A 31 6.81 0.25 -40.85
CA ASP A 31 7.02 0.57 -39.42
C ASP A 31 5.74 0.26 -38.61
N ALA A 32 4.59 0.71 -39.08
CA ALA A 32 3.31 0.44 -38.45
C ALA A 32 2.99 -1.06 -38.41
N SER A 33 3.24 -1.79 -39.50
CA SER A 33 3.01 -3.24 -39.57
C SER A 33 3.95 -4.00 -38.60
N THR A 34 5.22 -3.60 -38.50
CA THR A 34 6.20 -4.16 -37.57
C THR A 34 5.71 -4.02 -36.12
N GLU A 35 5.21 -2.81 -35.77
CA GLU A 35 4.69 -2.59 -34.43
C GLU A 35 3.40 -3.37 -34.16
N ILE A 36 2.48 -3.46 -35.13
CA ILE A 36 1.28 -4.30 -35.04
C ILE A 36 1.67 -5.77 -34.74
N ILE A 37 2.63 -6.32 -35.49
CA ILE A 37 3.13 -7.69 -35.26
C ILE A 37 3.69 -7.84 -33.85
N ASN A 38 4.45 -6.85 -33.35
CA ASN A 38 4.99 -6.85 -32.01
C ASN A 38 3.87 -6.82 -30.95
N LEU A 39 2.89 -5.94 -31.10
CA LEU A 39 1.76 -5.81 -30.18
C LEU A 39 0.88 -7.07 -30.15
N GLU A 40 0.58 -7.64 -31.34
CA GLU A 40 -0.15 -8.91 -31.45
C GLU A 40 0.60 -10.08 -30.78
N ALA A 41 1.93 -10.12 -30.90
CA ALA A 41 2.73 -11.14 -30.20
C ALA A 41 2.66 -10.95 -28.68
N ILE A 42 2.69 -9.70 -28.19
CA ILE A 42 2.55 -9.38 -26.75
C ILE A 42 1.20 -9.83 -26.21
N LEU A 43 0.11 -9.64 -26.94
CA LEU A 43 -1.24 -10.08 -26.53
C LEU A 43 -1.32 -11.58 -26.22
N ASN A 44 -0.45 -12.38 -26.82
CA ASN A 44 -0.39 -13.83 -26.64
C ASN A 44 0.63 -14.30 -25.57
N LEU A 45 1.25 -13.38 -24.84
CA LEU A 45 2.04 -13.73 -23.64
C LEU A 45 1.12 -13.97 -22.44
N PRO A 46 1.56 -14.78 -21.46
CA PRO A 46 0.84 -14.95 -20.21
C PRO A 46 0.70 -13.62 -19.44
N LYS A 47 -0.44 -13.43 -18.77
CA LYS A 47 -0.66 -12.34 -17.83
C LYS A 47 0.48 -12.28 -16.80
N GLY A 48 0.96 -11.06 -16.50
CA GLY A 48 1.88 -10.80 -15.38
C GLY A 48 1.30 -11.19 -14.03
N THR A 49 2.13 -11.38 -13.04
CA THR A 49 1.71 -11.73 -11.67
C THR A 49 1.49 -10.45 -10.88
N GLU A 50 0.31 -10.29 -10.30
CA GLU A 50 -0.05 -9.19 -9.41
C GLU A 50 -0.08 -9.67 -7.97
N HIS A 51 0.47 -8.86 -7.06
CA HIS A 51 0.44 -9.10 -5.63
C HIS A 51 -0.38 -8.00 -4.96
N PHE A 52 -1.24 -8.38 -4.03
CA PHE A 52 -2.07 -7.48 -3.24
C PHE A 52 -1.71 -7.62 -1.77
N LEU A 53 -1.42 -6.51 -1.12
CA LEU A 53 -1.11 -6.40 0.30
C LEU A 53 -2.00 -5.32 0.91
N ALA A 54 -2.35 -5.43 2.18
CA ALA A 54 -3.12 -4.45 2.91
C ALA A 54 -2.57 -4.25 4.32
N ASP A 55 -2.84 -3.08 4.89
CA ASP A 55 -2.66 -2.81 6.32
C ASP A 55 -1.23 -3.08 6.81
N LEU A 56 -0.24 -2.51 6.11
CA LEU A 56 1.19 -2.71 6.36
C LEU A 56 1.66 -2.09 7.69
N HIS A 57 1.02 -1.00 8.10
CA HIS A 57 1.18 -0.38 9.40
C HIS A 57 2.63 -0.25 9.88
N GLY A 58 3.54 0.22 9.04
CA GLY A 58 4.93 0.46 9.42
C GLY A 58 5.78 -0.79 9.72
N GLU A 59 5.27 -2.00 9.49
CA GLU A 59 5.98 -3.27 9.73
C GLU A 59 6.97 -3.57 8.60
N TYR A 60 8.01 -2.76 8.55
CA TYR A 60 8.98 -2.73 7.47
C TYR A 60 9.69 -4.07 7.22
N GLU A 61 10.19 -4.74 8.27
CA GLU A 61 10.97 -5.97 8.10
C GLU A 61 10.14 -7.10 7.50
N ALA A 62 8.93 -7.30 8.01
CA ALA A 62 8.00 -8.30 7.47
C ALA A 62 7.59 -7.97 6.03
N PHE A 63 7.23 -6.70 5.77
CA PHE A 63 6.89 -6.24 4.42
C PHE A 63 8.04 -6.45 3.43
N GLN A 64 9.25 -6.01 3.79
CA GLN A 64 10.42 -6.15 2.94
C GLN A 64 10.73 -7.62 2.64
N HIS A 65 10.63 -8.49 3.64
CA HIS A 65 10.87 -9.92 3.45
C HIS A 65 9.84 -10.56 2.51
N VAL A 66 8.54 -10.29 2.73
CA VAL A 66 7.44 -10.78 1.87
C VAL A 66 7.58 -10.27 0.43
N LEU A 67 8.03 -9.01 0.26
CA LEU A 67 8.27 -8.44 -1.06
C LEU A 67 9.46 -9.11 -1.76
N ARG A 68 10.59 -9.31 -1.05
CA ARG A 68 11.82 -9.88 -1.59
C ARG A 68 11.70 -11.37 -1.93
N ASN A 69 10.95 -12.15 -1.13
CA ASN A 69 10.68 -13.55 -1.42
C ASN A 69 9.50 -13.75 -2.37
N ALA A 70 8.86 -12.64 -2.78
CA ALA A 70 7.66 -12.61 -3.60
C ALA A 70 6.56 -13.53 -3.05
N SER A 71 6.27 -13.42 -1.73
CA SER A 71 5.29 -14.26 -1.02
C SER A 71 5.52 -15.76 -1.24
N GLY A 72 6.78 -16.17 -1.24
CA GLY A 72 7.22 -17.56 -1.45
C GLY A 72 7.24 -18.01 -2.92
N ALA A 73 6.92 -17.13 -3.88
CA ALA A 73 6.94 -17.50 -5.31
C ALA A 73 8.35 -17.83 -5.81
N ILE A 74 9.38 -17.13 -5.34
CA ILE A 74 10.77 -17.40 -5.71
C ILE A 74 11.20 -18.80 -5.23
N LYS A 75 10.88 -19.17 -3.98
CA LYS A 75 11.18 -20.49 -3.44
C LYS A 75 10.51 -21.61 -4.23
N ARG A 76 9.23 -21.44 -4.61
CA ARG A 76 8.53 -22.41 -5.49
C ARG A 76 9.25 -22.57 -6.82
N LYS A 77 9.68 -21.47 -7.46
CA LYS A 77 10.42 -21.52 -8.72
C LYS A 77 11.79 -22.19 -8.59
N VAL A 78 12.53 -21.91 -7.53
CA VAL A 78 13.81 -22.59 -7.24
C VAL A 78 13.59 -24.09 -7.10
N ASN A 79 12.54 -24.51 -6.38
CA ASN A 79 12.18 -25.92 -6.25
C ASN A 79 11.77 -26.57 -7.58
N GLU A 80 11.00 -25.86 -8.42
CA GLU A 80 10.60 -26.34 -9.74
C GLU A 80 11.80 -26.53 -10.71
N ILE A 81 12.74 -25.55 -10.68
CA ILE A 81 13.89 -25.54 -11.58
C ILE A 81 14.91 -26.63 -11.22
N PHE A 82 15.19 -26.76 -9.93
CA PHE A 82 16.29 -27.60 -9.46
C PHE A 82 15.84 -28.97 -8.96
N GLY A 83 14.56 -29.16 -8.59
CA GLY A 83 14.02 -30.44 -8.16
C GLY A 83 14.92 -31.15 -7.15
N ASN A 84 15.42 -32.31 -7.50
CA ASN A 84 16.35 -33.10 -6.69
C ASN A 84 17.83 -32.85 -7.04
N THR A 85 18.14 -31.92 -7.96
CA THR A 85 19.55 -31.64 -8.35
C THR A 85 20.28 -30.79 -7.32
N LEU A 86 19.55 -30.07 -6.48
CA LEU A 86 20.08 -29.33 -5.32
C LEU A 86 19.48 -29.91 -4.04
N ARG A 87 20.30 -29.99 -3.00
CA ARG A 87 19.83 -30.35 -1.64
C ARG A 87 18.97 -29.20 -1.06
N GLU A 88 18.12 -29.50 -0.09
CA GLU A 88 17.24 -28.50 0.52
C GLU A 88 18.01 -27.33 1.12
N ASN A 89 19.17 -27.58 1.75
CA ASN A 89 20.01 -26.50 2.27
C ASN A 89 20.58 -25.60 1.17
N GLU A 90 21.02 -26.18 0.05
CA GLU A 90 21.53 -25.41 -1.11
C GLU A 90 20.45 -24.53 -1.73
N LYS A 91 19.23 -25.05 -1.87
CA LYS A 91 18.06 -24.26 -2.31
C LYS A 91 17.73 -23.14 -1.35
N LYS A 92 17.81 -23.41 -0.03
CA LYS A 92 17.59 -22.43 1.02
C LYS A 92 18.64 -21.31 0.97
N GLU A 93 19.92 -21.64 0.84
CA GLU A 93 21.02 -20.70 0.67
C GLU A 93 20.85 -19.84 -0.59
N LEU A 94 20.48 -20.45 -1.73
CA LEU A 94 20.21 -19.74 -2.95
C LEU A 94 19.01 -18.76 -2.80
N CYS A 95 17.94 -19.18 -2.14
CA CYS A 95 16.80 -18.32 -1.86
C CYS A 95 17.19 -17.14 -0.97
N THR A 96 17.94 -17.38 0.11
CA THR A 96 18.42 -16.33 1.01
C THR A 96 19.33 -15.33 0.26
N LEU A 97 20.19 -15.82 -0.62
CA LEU A 97 21.00 -14.94 -1.49
C LEU A 97 20.13 -14.09 -2.41
N ILE A 98 19.10 -14.68 -3.03
CA ILE A 98 18.19 -13.91 -3.90
C ILE A 98 17.44 -12.86 -3.09
N TYR A 99 17.06 -13.12 -1.84
CA TYR A 99 16.32 -12.17 -0.99
C TYR A 99 17.21 -11.06 -0.45
N TYR A 100 18.44 -11.37 -0.05
CA TYR A 100 19.37 -10.48 0.64
C TYR A 100 20.78 -10.55 0.05
N PRO A 101 20.98 -10.18 -1.23
CA PRO A 101 22.23 -10.46 -1.93
C PRO A 101 23.43 -9.80 -1.25
N GLU A 102 23.34 -8.51 -0.88
CA GLU A 102 24.47 -7.79 -0.29
C GLU A 102 24.94 -8.44 1.03
N GLN A 103 23.98 -8.62 1.95
CA GLN A 103 24.28 -9.15 3.29
C GLN A 103 24.75 -10.63 3.23
N LYS A 104 24.13 -11.41 2.34
CA LYS A 104 24.49 -12.83 2.20
C LYS A 104 25.87 -13.00 1.55
N LEU A 105 26.23 -12.15 0.59
CA LEU A 105 27.57 -12.14 -0.02
C LEU A 105 28.66 -11.87 1.03
N ASP A 106 28.42 -10.91 1.94
CA ASP A 106 29.38 -10.61 3.02
C ASP A 106 29.60 -11.80 3.95
N LEU A 107 28.52 -12.54 4.28
CA LEU A 107 28.64 -13.77 5.08
C LEU A 107 29.36 -14.87 4.34
N VAL A 108 29.09 -15.08 3.06
CA VAL A 108 29.75 -16.10 2.24
C VAL A 108 31.25 -15.79 2.14
N LYS A 109 31.62 -14.56 1.84
CA LYS A 109 33.05 -14.15 1.73
C LYS A 109 33.83 -14.34 3.03
N ALA A 110 33.16 -14.35 4.19
CA ALA A 110 33.78 -14.58 5.48
C ALA A 110 34.10 -16.05 5.77
N VAL A 111 33.42 -17.01 5.12
CA VAL A 111 33.51 -18.44 5.45
C VAL A 111 33.95 -19.33 4.28
N GLU A 112 33.72 -18.88 3.03
CA GLU A 112 34.04 -19.67 1.84
C GLU A 112 35.53 -19.65 1.55
N THR A 113 36.08 -20.84 1.31
CA THR A 113 37.52 -21.04 1.07
C THR A 113 37.86 -20.96 -0.41
N ASP A 114 36.95 -21.33 -1.32
CA ASP A 114 37.10 -21.25 -2.77
C ASP A 114 35.99 -20.40 -3.38
N LEU A 115 36.17 -19.08 -3.30
CA LEU A 115 35.21 -18.11 -3.79
C LEU A 115 35.01 -18.20 -5.31
N ASP A 116 36.05 -18.54 -6.07
CA ASP A 116 35.95 -18.56 -7.53
C ASP A 116 35.04 -19.70 -7.99
N ASP A 117 35.17 -20.89 -7.40
CA ASP A 117 34.28 -22.02 -7.70
C ASP A 117 32.85 -21.75 -7.23
N TRP A 118 32.70 -21.16 -6.03
CA TRP A 118 31.39 -20.74 -5.53
C TRP A 118 30.71 -19.73 -6.46
N TYR A 119 31.44 -18.74 -6.98
CA TYR A 119 30.90 -17.79 -7.95
C TYR A 119 30.44 -18.48 -9.24
N VAL A 120 31.22 -19.40 -9.77
CA VAL A 120 30.84 -20.15 -10.99
C VAL A 120 29.53 -20.89 -10.79
N ILE A 121 29.39 -21.62 -9.70
CA ILE A 121 28.19 -22.40 -9.38
C ILE A 121 26.98 -21.46 -9.19
N THR A 122 27.14 -20.43 -8.37
CA THR A 122 26.09 -19.49 -8.01
C THR A 122 25.57 -18.69 -9.21
N LEU A 123 26.47 -18.18 -10.06
CA LEU A 123 26.09 -17.44 -11.26
C LEU A 123 25.29 -18.33 -12.23
N ASN A 124 25.72 -19.57 -12.44
CA ASN A 124 24.95 -20.52 -13.27
C ASN A 124 23.54 -20.80 -12.70
N GLN A 125 23.41 -20.95 -11.38
CA GLN A 125 22.12 -21.15 -10.73
C GLN A 125 21.22 -19.91 -10.89
N LEU A 126 21.73 -18.70 -10.64
CA LEU A 126 20.98 -17.47 -10.77
C LEU A 126 20.55 -17.19 -12.22
N VAL A 127 21.42 -17.47 -13.21
CA VAL A 127 21.05 -17.35 -14.63
C VAL A 127 19.87 -18.25 -14.96
N ARG A 128 19.84 -19.52 -14.49
CA ARG A 128 18.70 -20.42 -14.70
C ARG A 128 17.42 -19.91 -14.06
N VAL A 129 17.50 -19.36 -12.86
CA VAL A 129 16.32 -18.73 -12.21
C VAL A 129 15.86 -17.51 -13.00
N CYS A 130 16.77 -16.63 -13.44
CA CYS A 130 16.46 -15.49 -14.29
C CYS A 130 15.80 -15.89 -15.61
N GLN A 131 16.30 -16.92 -16.29
CA GLN A 131 15.69 -17.45 -17.52
C GLN A 131 14.24 -17.90 -17.29
N ASN A 132 13.97 -18.58 -16.18
CA ASN A 132 12.62 -19.02 -15.83
C ASN A 132 11.67 -17.83 -15.58
N VAL A 133 12.06 -16.87 -14.73
CA VAL A 133 11.20 -15.74 -14.38
C VAL A 133 10.99 -14.79 -15.56
N SER A 134 11.96 -14.67 -16.46
CA SER A 134 11.88 -13.82 -17.66
C SER A 134 11.06 -14.41 -18.80
N SER A 135 10.85 -15.72 -18.82
CA SER A 135 10.22 -16.45 -19.94
C SER A 135 8.80 -15.98 -20.31
N LYS A 136 8.09 -15.35 -19.37
CA LYS A 136 6.73 -14.81 -19.57
C LYS A 136 6.70 -13.38 -20.11
N TYR A 137 7.86 -12.75 -20.34
CA TYR A 137 7.97 -11.36 -20.76
C TYR A 137 8.64 -11.22 -22.12
N THR A 138 8.40 -10.07 -22.80
CA THR A 138 9.16 -9.72 -24.00
C THR A 138 10.61 -9.41 -23.66
N ARG A 139 11.51 -9.62 -24.62
CA ARG A 139 12.92 -9.21 -24.49
C ARG A 139 13.07 -7.71 -24.18
N SER A 140 12.20 -6.88 -24.77
CA SER A 140 12.18 -5.43 -24.53
C SER A 140 11.85 -5.10 -23.07
N LYS A 141 10.84 -5.76 -22.48
CA LYS A 141 10.49 -5.56 -21.07
C LYS A 141 11.60 -6.01 -20.14
N VAL A 142 12.21 -7.16 -20.39
CA VAL A 142 13.35 -7.67 -19.62
C VAL A 142 14.51 -6.68 -19.71
N ARG A 143 14.87 -6.24 -20.93
CA ARG A 143 15.96 -5.27 -21.14
C ARG A 143 15.77 -3.97 -20.36
N LYS A 144 14.54 -3.42 -20.34
CA LYS A 144 14.22 -2.20 -19.56
C LYS A 144 14.34 -2.39 -18.05
N SER A 145 14.31 -3.64 -17.58
CA SER A 145 14.46 -4.00 -16.16
C SER A 145 15.91 -4.25 -15.76
N LEU A 146 16.84 -4.29 -16.71
CA LEU A 146 18.24 -4.57 -16.47
C LEU A 146 19.01 -3.31 -16.06
N PRO A 147 20.02 -3.43 -15.16
CA PRO A 147 20.95 -2.36 -14.90
C PRO A 147 21.77 -2.05 -16.16
N LYS A 148 21.99 -0.75 -16.44
CA LYS A 148 22.61 -0.29 -17.69
C LYS A 148 23.98 -0.93 -17.94
N GLU A 149 24.80 -1.08 -16.90
CA GLU A 149 26.16 -1.58 -16.96
C GLU A 149 26.26 -3.07 -17.32
N PHE A 150 25.25 -3.89 -16.94
CA PHE A 150 25.25 -5.33 -17.20
C PHE A 150 24.22 -5.75 -18.26
N SER A 151 23.51 -4.81 -18.83
CA SER A 151 22.36 -5.07 -19.69
C SER A 151 22.70 -6.01 -20.86
N TYR A 152 23.81 -5.77 -21.56
CA TYR A 152 24.25 -6.60 -22.68
C TYR A 152 24.59 -8.03 -22.22
N ILE A 153 25.44 -8.14 -21.19
CA ILE A 153 25.95 -9.44 -20.71
C ILE A 153 24.80 -10.32 -20.17
N ILE A 154 23.89 -9.71 -19.38
CA ILE A 154 22.73 -10.45 -18.86
C ILE A 154 21.82 -10.92 -20.01
N GLN A 155 21.60 -10.08 -21.04
CA GLN A 155 20.82 -10.50 -22.20
C GLN A 155 21.44 -11.72 -22.93
N GLU A 156 22.75 -11.71 -23.13
CA GLU A 156 23.44 -12.86 -23.72
C GLU A 156 23.20 -14.13 -22.89
N LEU A 157 23.41 -14.06 -21.57
CA LEU A 157 23.22 -15.20 -20.68
C LEU A 157 21.77 -15.70 -20.62
N LEU A 158 20.79 -14.80 -20.75
CA LEU A 158 19.36 -15.18 -20.70
C LEU A 158 18.86 -15.82 -21.99
N HIS A 159 19.45 -15.51 -23.15
CA HIS A 159 18.94 -15.96 -24.45
C HIS A 159 19.75 -17.06 -25.10
N GLU A 160 20.97 -17.31 -24.63
CA GLU A 160 21.76 -18.39 -25.15
C GLU A 160 21.31 -19.76 -24.60
N ASN A 161 21.29 -20.75 -25.48
CA ASN A 161 20.91 -22.11 -25.11
C ASN A 161 22.16 -22.91 -24.64
N SER A 162 22.26 -23.08 -23.32
CA SER A 162 23.34 -23.87 -22.70
C SER A 162 23.39 -25.37 -23.11
N MET A 163 22.32 -25.86 -23.76
CA MET A 163 22.29 -27.26 -24.27
C MET A 163 23.15 -27.45 -25.52
N VAL A 164 23.59 -26.36 -26.16
CA VAL A 164 24.49 -26.43 -27.33
C VAL A 164 25.95 -26.32 -26.87
N PRO A 165 26.82 -27.31 -27.12
CA PRO A 165 28.20 -27.35 -26.57
C PRO A 165 29.02 -26.09 -26.80
N ASN A 166 28.98 -25.53 -28.00
CA ASN A 166 29.71 -24.29 -28.32
C ASN A 166 29.17 -23.06 -27.51
N LYS A 167 27.89 -23.04 -27.21
CA LYS A 167 27.27 -21.98 -26.42
C LYS A 167 27.60 -22.13 -24.93
N GLN A 168 27.74 -23.34 -24.43
CA GLN A 168 28.19 -23.59 -23.06
C GLN A 168 29.62 -23.06 -22.85
N ALA A 169 30.52 -23.29 -23.80
CA ALA A 169 31.88 -22.73 -23.74
C ALA A 169 31.86 -21.20 -23.71
N TYR A 170 31.01 -20.58 -24.52
CA TYR A 170 30.84 -19.13 -24.56
C TYR A 170 30.31 -18.58 -23.21
N ILE A 171 29.29 -19.20 -22.64
CA ILE A 171 28.74 -18.83 -21.32
C ILE A 171 29.84 -18.96 -20.24
N ASN A 172 30.60 -20.05 -20.24
CA ASN A 172 31.67 -20.26 -19.27
C ASN A 172 32.75 -19.19 -19.35
N VAL A 173 33.12 -18.73 -20.57
CA VAL A 173 34.07 -17.62 -20.75
C VAL A 173 33.50 -16.30 -20.20
N ILE A 174 32.24 -16.00 -20.41
CA ILE A 174 31.60 -14.81 -19.83
C ILE A 174 31.69 -14.87 -18.30
N ILE A 175 31.27 -16.00 -17.68
CA ILE A 175 31.29 -16.15 -16.22
C ILE A 175 32.71 -16.05 -15.67
N SER A 176 33.69 -16.74 -16.25
CA SER A 176 35.09 -16.65 -15.80
C SER A 176 35.67 -15.24 -15.95
N THR A 177 35.27 -14.48 -16.99
CA THR A 177 35.67 -13.09 -17.17
C THR A 177 35.04 -12.17 -16.12
N ILE A 178 33.78 -12.36 -15.77
CA ILE A 178 33.11 -11.61 -14.67
C ILE A 178 33.88 -11.78 -13.36
N ILE A 179 34.29 -13.02 -13.06
CA ILE A 179 35.04 -13.37 -11.84
C ILE A 179 36.46 -12.75 -11.89
N SER A 180 37.20 -12.95 -12.98
CA SER A 180 38.57 -12.44 -13.12
C SER A 180 38.66 -10.91 -13.11
N THR A 181 37.59 -10.23 -13.54
CA THR A 181 37.47 -8.76 -13.47
C THR A 181 36.98 -8.24 -12.13
N ARG A 182 36.75 -9.12 -11.15
CA ARG A 182 36.24 -8.82 -9.79
C ARG A 182 34.87 -8.13 -9.78
N ARG A 183 33.98 -8.48 -10.71
CA ARG A 183 32.62 -7.93 -10.83
C ARG A 183 31.54 -8.94 -10.42
N ALA A 184 31.92 -10.08 -9.83
CA ALA A 184 31.00 -11.16 -9.50
C ALA A 184 29.94 -10.73 -8.47
N ASP A 185 30.32 -9.99 -7.43
CA ASP A 185 29.38 -9.49 -6.42
C ASP A 185 28.30 -8.59 -7.04
N ASP A 186 28.72 -7.55 -7.77
CA ASP A 186 27.80 -6.61 -8.44
C ASP A 186 26.87 -7.35 -9.41
N PHE A 187 27.41 -8.36 -10.10
CA PHE A 187 26.64 -9.13 -11.07
C PHE A 187 25.61 -10.05 -10.40
N ILE A 188 25.96 -10.70 -9.28
CA ILE A 188 25.04 -11.47 -8.44
C ILE A 188 23.91 -10.59 -7.92
N ILE A 189 24.24 -9.42 -7.36
CA ILE A 189 23.26 -8.45 -6.86
C ILE A 189 22.30 -8.05 -7.99
N ALA A 190 22.83 -7.78 -9.18
CA ALA A 190 22.03 -7.40 -10.34
C ALA A 190 21.06 -8.52 -10.77
N LEU A 191 21.52 -9.78 -10.79
CA LEU A 191 20.66 -10.94 -11.10
C LEU A 191 19.58 -11.16 -10.03
N CYS A 192 19.94 -11.08 -8.74
CA CYS A 192 18.99 -11.22 -7.63
C CYS A 192 17.88 -10.16 -7.69
N ASN A 193 18.26 -8.89 -7.89
CA ASN A 193 17.32 -7.79 -8.04
C ASN A 193 16.42 -7.96 -9.28
N LEU A 194 16.98 -8.48 -10.38
CA LEU A 194 16.20 -8.81 -11.58
C LEU A 194 15.18 -9.91 -11.32
N ILE A 195 15.56 -10.98 -10.61
CA ILE A 195 14.66 -12.08 -10.23
C ILE A 195 13.49 -11.55 -9.40
N GLN A 196 13.76 -10.75 -8.37
CA GLN A 196 12.73 -10.13 -7.53
C GLN A 196 11.78 -9.28 -8.39
N ARG A 197 12.33 -8.38 -9.20
CA ARG A 197 11.57 -7.45 -10.05
C ARG A 197 10.68 -8.15 -11.09
N LEU A 198 11.14 -9.24 -11.69
CA LEU A 198 10.38 -9.98 -12.71
C LEU A 198 9.39 -10.99 -12.11
N THR A 199 9.50 -11.31 -10.83
CA THR A 199 8.57 -12.23 -10.17
C THR A 199 7.24 -11.55 -9.87
N ILE A 200 7.25 -10.29 -9.41
CA ILE A 200 6.06 -9.45 -9.19
C ILE A 200 5.99 -8.42 -10.30
N ASP A 201 4.95 -8.48 -11.14
CA ASP A 201 4.75 -7.52 -12.23
C ASP A 201 4.11 -6.22 -11.75
N THR A 202 3.10 -6.34 -10.90
CA THR A 202 2.39 -5.21 -10.28
C THR A 202 2.15 -5.49 -8.81
N LEU A 203 2.33 -4.48 -7.99
CA LEU A 203 2.03 -4.49 -6.56
C LEU A 203 0.86 -3.56 -6.28
N HIS A 204 -0.22 -4.09 -5.68
CA HIS A 204 -1.35 -3.32 -5.19
C HIS A 204 -1.28 -3.25 -3.68
N VAL A 205 -1.27 -2.03 -3.12
CA VAL A 205 -1.26 -1.80 -1.67
C VAL A 205 -2.59 -1.19 -1.26
N LEU A 206 -3.41 -1.97 -0.55
CA LEU A 206 -4.74 -1.55 -0.15
C LEU A 206 -4.73 -0.74 1.15
N GLY A 207 -3.85 0.25 1.22
CA GLY A 207 -3.79 1.27 2.25
C GLY A 207 -3.24 0.83 3.61
N ASP A 208 -3.33 1.78 4.54
CA ASP A 208 -2.84 1.69 5.91
C ASP A 208 -1.35 1.33 5.97
N ILE A 209 -0.54 2.14 5.27
CA ILE A 209 0.92 2.03 5.31
C ILE A 209 1.46 2.58 6.63
N PHE A 210 0.83 3.65 7.14
CA PHE A 210 1.27 4.41 8.30
C PHE A 210 0.73 3.87 9.62
N ASP A 211 1.32 4.37 10.72
CA ASP A 211 0.99 4.12 12.11
C ASP A 211 1.21 2.67 12.59
N ARG A 212 1.13 2.48 13.90
CA ARG A 212 1.25 1.23 14.68
C ARG A 212 2.63 0.59 14.69
N GLY A 213 3.26 0.37 13.56
CA GLY A 213 4.63 -0.17 13.46
C GLY A 213 5.69 0.93 13.34
N PRO A 214 6.98 0.56 13.50
CA PRO A 214 8.06 1.53 13.75
C PRO A 214 8.59 2.26 12.53
N ALA A 215 8.35 1.76 11.29
CA ALA A 215 9.10 2.27 10.15
C ALA A 215 8.27 2.48 8.86
N PRO A 216 7.14 3.21 8.90
CA PRO A 216 6.35 3.51 7.70
C PRO A 216 7.15 4.31 6.67
N HIS A 217 8.06 5.18 7.10
CA HIS A 217 8.94 5.94 6.22
C HIS A 217 9.84 5.06 5.36
N ARG A 218 10.33 3.92 5.88
CA ARG A 218 11.14 2.95 5.13
C ARG A 218 10.30 2.17 4.12
N ILE A 219 9.05 1.85 4.47
CA ILE A 219 8.10 1.24 3.52
C ILE A 219 7.85 2.20 2.36
N MET A 220 7.60 3.47 2.65
CA MET A 220 7.39 4.50 1.63
C MET A 220 8.63 4.73 0.76
N ASP A 221 9.85 4.68 1.33
CA ASP A 221 11.09 4.74 0.54
C ASP A 221 11.12 3.61 -0.50
N ILE A 222 10.78 2.36 -0.11
CA ILE A 222 10.71 1.22 -1.06
C ILE A 222 9.63 1.45 -2.13
N LEU A 223 8.41 1.83 -1.71
CA LEU A 223 7.29 1.98 -2.64
C LEU A 223 7.53 3.10 -3.65
N CYS A 224 8.09 4.24 -3.23
CA CYS A 224 8.37 5.36 -4.14
C CYS A 224 9.37 4.99 -5.26
N ASP A 225 10.24 4.02 -5.01
CA ASP A 225 11.23 3.53 -5.97
C ASP A 225 10.80 2.22 -6.65
N TYR A 226 9.60 1.69 -6.30
CA TYR A 226 9.12 0.44 -6.87
C TYR A 226 8.70 0.60 -8.33
N HIS A 227 8.96 -0.44 -9.14
CA HIS A 227 8.84 -0.36 -10.59
C HIS A 227 7.41 -0.24 -11.13
N ASN A 228 6.42 -0.79 -10.42
CA ASN A 228 5.01 -0.73 -10.81
C ASN A 228 4.11 -1.05 -9.61
N PHE A 229 3.44 -0.05 -9.07
CA PHE A 229 2.53 -0.22 -7.95
C PHE A 229 1.41 0.82 -7.97
N ASP A 230 0.35 0.54 -7.25
CA ASP A 230 -0.67 1.51 -6.87
C ASP A 230 -1.09 1.35 -5.40
N VAL A 231 -1.76 2.38 -4.87
CA VAL A 231 -2.22 2.43 -3.48
C VAL A 231 -3.67 2.87 -3.43
N GLN A 232 -4.52 2.14 -2.70
CA GLN A 232 -5.83 2.62 -2.31
C GLN A 232 -5.72 3.18 -0.89
N TRP A 233 -5.90 4.51 -0.75
CA TRP A 233 -5.62 5.21 0.51
C TRP A 233 -6.45 4.68 1.67
N GLY A 234 -5.77 4.25 2.74
CA GLY A 234 -6.38 3.89 4.01
C GLY A 234 -6.65 5.11 4.91
N ASN A 235 -7.42 4.91 5.97
CA ASN A 235 -7.73 5.99 6.90
C ASN A 235 -6.48 6.52 7.61
N HIS A 236 -5.50 5.68 7.91
CA HIS A 236 -4.21 6.12 8.47
C HIS A 236 -3.39 6.91 7.45
N ASP A 237 -3.39 6.52 6.18
CA ASP A 237 -2.70 7.28 5.12
C ASP A 237 -3.34 8.66 4.94
N ILE A 238 -4.69 8.73 4.90
CA ILE A 238 -5.46 9.98 4.81
C ILE A 238 -5.17 10.89 6.00
N LEU A 239 -5.05 10.34 7.21
CA LEU A 239 -4.68 11.09 8.40
C LEU A 239 -3.31 11.78 8.24
N TRP A 240 -2.31 11.06 7.75
CA TRP A 240 -0.98 11.61 7.47
C TRP A 240 -0.98 12.61 6.31
N MET A 241 -1.80 12.40 5.29
CA MET A 241 -2.03 13.38 4.23
C MET A 241 -2.61 14.69 4.79
N GLY A 242 -3.58 14.59 5.71
CA GLY A 242 -4.16 15.74 6.41
C GLY A 242 -3.14 16.48 7.26
N ALA A 243 -2.30 15.76 8.00
CA ALA A 243 -1.22 16.37 8.77
C ALA A 243 -0.21 17.11 7.86
N ALA A 244 0.17 16.52 6.74
CA ALA A 244 1.05 17.15 5.76
C ALA A 244 0.40 18.33 5.03
N ALA A 245 -0.93 18.36 4.92
CA ALA A 245 -1.71 19.47 4.36
C ALA A 245 -1.89 20.65 5.33
N GLY A 246 -1.41 20.50 6.59
CA GLY A 246 -1.48 21.57 7.59
C GLY A 246 -2.70 21.49 8.52
N ASN A 247 -3.38 20.35 8.62
CA ASN A 247 -4.46 20.16 9.59
C ASN A 247 -3.89 19.80 10.98
N ASP A 248 -3.96 20.73 11.93
CA ASP A 248 -3.42 20.55 13.29
C ASP A 248 -4.08 19.41 14.05
N CYS A 249 -5.37 19.15 13.80
CA CYS A 249 -6.08 18.06 14.43
C CYS A 249 -5.61 16.70 13.90
N CYS A 250 -5.32 16.58 12.59
CA CYS A 250 -4.68 15.40 12.01
C CYS A 250 -3.27 15.20 12.60
N MET A 251 -2.48 16.26 12.74
CA MET A 251 -1.15 16.19 13.39
C MET A 251 -1.25 15.68 14.82
N ALA A 252 -2.19 16.21 15.61
CA ALA A 252 -2.41 15.75 16.99
C ALA A 252 -2.79 14.25 17.04
N ASN A 253 -3.62 13.78 16.11
CA ASN A 253 -3.97 12.36 16.01
C ASN A 253 -2.77 11.48 15.61
N VAL A 254 -1.94 11.90 14.64
CA VAL A 254 -0.69 11.21 14.26
C VAL A 254 0.24 11.09 15.47
N LEU A 255 0.46 12.19 16.18
CA LEU A 255 1.30 12.22 17.38
C LEU A 255 0.75 11.30 18.47
N ARG A 256 -0.55 11.37 18.74
CA ARG A 256 -1.21 10.50 19.72
C ARG A 256 -1.04 9.01 19.38
N LEU A 257 -1.18 8.64 18.12
CA LEU A 257 -0.98 7.26 17.67
C LEU A 257 0.47 6.84 17.82
N ALA A 258 1.43 7.67 17.45
CA ALA A 258 2.85 7.39 17.63
C ALA A 258 3.21 7.18 19.12
N MET A 259 2.69 8.01 20.04
CA MET A 259 2.87 7.83 21.48
C MET A 259 2.23 6.54 21.98
N ARG A 260 1.01 6.22 21.50
CA ARG A 260 0.28 5.02 21.89
C ARG A 260 1.03 3.73 21.56
N TYR A 261 1.75 3.70 20.44
CA TYR A 261 2.50 2.53 19.99
C TYR A 261 4.02 2.64 20.23
N GLY A 262 4.49 3.72 20.85
CA GLY A 262 5.89 3.93 21.17
C GLY A 262 6.79 4.17 19.94
N ASN A 263 6.25 4.68 18.85
CA ASN A 263 6.97 4.83 17.57
C ASN A 263 7.49 6.25 17.33
N LEU A 264 8.17 6.83 18.33
CA LEU A 264 8.72 8.19 18.25
C LEU A 264 9.75 8.33 17.13
N ALA A 265 10.60 7.32 16.94
CA ALA A 265 11.62 7.30 15.91
C ALA A 265 11.05 7.45 14.47
N ALA A 266 9.82 6.99 14.22
CA ALA A 266 9.17 7.21 12.94
C ALA A 266 8.95 8.70 12.66
N LEU A 267 8.65 9.50 13.70
CA LEU A 267 8.45 10.94 13.60
C LEU A 267 9.80 11.68 13.55
N GLU A 268 10.69 11.43 14.52
CA GLU A 268 11.94 12.17 14.69
C GLU A 268 12.97 11.76 13.63
N ASP A 269 13.38 10.50 13.60
CA ASP A 269 14.41 10.00 12.68
C ASP A 269 13.85 9.82 11.26
N GLY A 270 12.59 9.38 11.17
CA GLY A 270 11.93 9.12 9.91
C GLY A 270 11.60 10.38 9.11
N TYR A 271 10.98 11.36 9.75
CA TYR A 271 10.45 12.56 9.10
C TYR A 271 10.99 13.89 9.62
N GLY A 272 11.84 13.88 10.63
CA GLY A 272 12.45 15.09 11.19
C GLY A 272 11.45 15.96 11.99
N ILE A 273 10.40 15.35 12.55
CA ILE A 273 9.41 16.05 13.37
C ILE A 273 9.99 16.26 14.77
N ASN A 274 10.20 17.51 15.16
CA ASN A 274 10.77 17.84 16.45
C ASN A 274 9.75 17.69 17.59
N LEU A 275 9.91 16.68 18.44
CA LEU A 275 9.02 16.39 19.56
C LEU A 275 9.46 17.07 20.87
N LEU A 276 10.63 17.68 20.95
CA LEU A 276 11.16 18.29 22.16
C LEU A 276 10.22 19.33 22.80
N PRO A 277 9.56 20.22 22.04
CA PRO A 277 8.62 21.18 22.65
C PRO A 277 7.45 20.50 23.36
N LEU A 278 6.90 19.44 22.78
CA LEU A 278 5.83 18.65 23.39
C LEU A 278 6.33 17.87 24.61
N ALA A 279 7.53 17.29 24.55
CA ALA A 279 8.12 16.53 25.65
C ALA A 279 8.38 17.44 26.87
N THR A 280 8.96 18.62 26.67
CA THR A 280 9.21 19.59 27.73
C THR A 280 7.91 20.03 28.42
N PHE A 281 6.95 20.48 27.65
CA PHE A 281 5.63 20.87 28.16
C PHE A 281 4.93 19.74 28.93
N ALA A 282 4.94 18.53 28.38
CA ALA A 282 4.26 17.41 28.99
C ALA A 282 4.91 17.01 30.33
N MET A 283 6.24 17.04 30.43
CA MET A 283 6.97 16.72 31.65
C MET A 283 6.74 17.77 32.74
N GLU A 284 6.60 19.06 32.36
CA GLU A 284 6.32 20.14 33.31
C GLU A 284 4.84 20.11 33.75
N THR A 285 3.91 20.05 32.82
CA THR A 285 2.45 20.11 33.07
C THR A 285 1.94 18.88 33.83
N TYR A 286 2.48 17.70 33.55
CA TYR A 286 2.09 16.43 34.15
C TYR A 286 3.19 15.83 35.05
N ALA A 287 3.99 16.70 35.69
CA ALA A 287 5.12 16.27 36.53
C ALA A 287 4.70 15.31 37.63
N ASP A 288 3.58 15.57 38.31
CA ASP A 288 3.06 14.78 39.42
C ASP A 288 2.10 13.68 39.01
N ASP A 289 1.77 13.61 37.70
CA ASP A 289 0.87 12.57 37.16
C ASP A 289 1.66 11.36 36.64
N PRO A 290 1.36 10.15 37.12
CA PRO A 290 1.97 8.95 36.59
C PRO A 290 1.54 8.61 35.16
N CYS A 291 0.48 9.22 34.63
CA CYS A 291 -0.08 9.03 33.29
C CYS A 291 -0.24 7.55 32.88
N THR A 292 -0.60 6.69 33.80
CA THR A 292 -0.63 5.22 33.60
C THR A 292 -1.61 4.77 32.52
N LEU A 293 -2.72 5.51 32.32
CA LEU A 293 -3.72 5.23 31.29
C LEU A 293 -3.21 5.53 29.87
N PHE A 294 -2.16 6.31 29.76
CA PHE A 294 -1.55 6.77 28.53
C PHE A 294 -0.21 6.10 28.22
N GLY A 295 0.18 5.11 28.99
CA GLY A 295 1.38 4.32 28.71
C GLY A 295 1.34 3.70 27.31
N PRO A 296 2.50 3.62 26.61
CA PRO A 296 2.53 3.04 25.28
C PRO A 296 2.21 1.54 25.33
N LYS A 297 1.53 1.06 24.29
CA LYS A 297 1.26 -0.36 24.07
C LYS A 297 2.43 -1.00 23.33
N VAL A 298 3.47 -1.33 24.06
CA VAL A 298 4.65 -2.03 23.53
C VAL A 298 4.77 -3.36 24.23
N GLU A 299 5.02 -4.43 23.50
CA GLU A 299 5.30 -5.74 24.09
C GLU A 299 6.62 -5.68 24.87
N LYS A 300 6.69 -6.37 26.01
CA LYS A 300 7.87 -6.30 26.89
C LYS A 300 9.17 -6.75 26.20
N GLU A 301 9.04 -7.68 25.26
CA GLU A 301 10.17 -8.25 24.51
C GLU A 301 10.71 -7.27 23.45
N ASP A 302 9.86 -6.42 22.89
CA ASP A 302 10.21 -5.40 21.89
C ASP A 302 10.51 -4.02 22.52
N CYS A 303 10.32 -3.86 23.83
CA CYS A 303 10.44 -2.58 24.52
C CYS A 303 11.91 -2.21 24.75
N THR A 304 12.44 -1.30 23.97
CA THR A 304 13.79 -0.73 24.13
C THR A 304 13.84 0.45 25.10
N TYR A 305 12.68 0.93 25.60
CA TYR A 305 12.55 2.10 26.44
C TYR A 305 12.74 1.77 27.94
N ASN A 306 13.50 2.60 28.66
CA ASN A 306 13.55 2.54 30.10
C ASN A 306 12.30 3.16 30.76
N ALA A 307 12.13 2.95 32.07
CA ALA A 307 10.95 3.42 32.81
C ALA A 307 10.75 4.95 32.74
N LYS A 308 11.84 5.73 32.72
CA LYS A 308 11.77 7.20 32.60
C LYS A 308 11.22 7.62 31.24
N THR A 309 11.71 6.99 30.18
CA THR A 309 11.23 7.24 28.80
C THR A 309 9.77 6.82 28.65
N LEU A 310 9.37 5.66 29.18
CA LEU A 310 7.97 5.21 29.16
C LEU A 310 7.04 6.20 29.86
N ARG A 311 7.46 6.77 31.01
CA ARG A 311 6.72 7.80 31.72
C ARG A 311 6.59 9.07 30.86
N MET A 312 7.67 9.56 30.28
CA MET A 312 7.68 10.73 29.39
C MET A 312 6.73 10.52 28.20
N ILE A 313 6.77 9.36 27.56
CA ILE A 313 5.84 9.03 26.46
C ILE A 313 4.39 9.09 26.95
N GLY A 314 4.08 8.56 28.15
CA GLY A 314 2.74 8.63 28.74
C GLY A 314 2.28 10.07 28.99
N GLN A 315 3.17 10.94 29.50
CA GLN A 315 2.90 12.36 29.69
C GLN A 315 2.64 13.07 28.35
N MET A 316 3.50 12.86 27.36
CA MET A 316 3.31 13.41 26.01
C MET A 316 2.00 12.92 25.37
N HIS A 317 1.67 11.63 25.54
CA HIS A 317 0.44 11.04 25.03
C HIS A 317 -0.81 11.69 25.64
N LYS A 318 -0.81 11.91 26.96
CA LYS A 318 -1.90 12.61 27.65
C LYS A 318 -2.01 14.05 27.18
N ALA A 319 -0.90 14.78 27.12
CA ALA A 319 -0.85 16.17 26.67
C ALA A 319 -1.43 16.35 25.28
N ILE A 320 -0.93 15.58 24.31
CA ILE A 320 -1.42 15.70 22.93
C ILE A 320 -2.87 15.21 22.76
N SER A 321 -3.35 14.26 23.59
CA SER A 321 -4.75 13.84 23.57
C SER A 321 -5.69 14.96 24.04
N VAL A 322 -5.31 15.70 25.08
CA VAL A 322 -6.10 16.86 25.54
C VAL A 322 -6.11 17.96 24.48
N ILE A 323 -4.97 18.28 23.88
CA ILE A 323 -4.86 19.23 22.76
C ILE A 323 -5.75 18.77 21.60
N GLN A 324 -5.71 17.50 21.23
CA GLN A 324 -6.56 16.92 20.18
C GLN A 324 -8.05 17.18 20.44
N PHE A 325 -8.56 16.93 21.65
CA PHE A 325 -9.98 17.15 21.96
C PHE A 325 -10.38 18.62 21.84
N LYS A 326 -9.48 19.56 22.13
CA LYS A 326 -9.72 20.99 21.95
C LYS A 326 -9.76 21.36 20.46
N LEU A 327 -8.80 20.86 19.66
CA LEU A 327 -8.73 21.10 18.22
C LEU A 327 -9.91 20.46 17.47
N GLU A 328 -10.37 19.27 17.88
CA GLU A 328 -11.57 18.65 17.33
C GLU A 328 -12.79 19.55 17.51
N ALA A 329 -12.97 20.14 18.68
CA ALA A 329 -14.08 21.05 18.95
C ALA A 329 -14.01 22.33 18.10
N GLU A 330 -12.82 22.84 17.77
CA GLU A 330 -12.67 23.96 16.84
C GLU A 330 -13.22 23.62 15.45
N ILE A 331 -12.95 22.39 14.93
CA ILE A 331 -13.48 21.95 13.65
C ILE A 331 -14.99 21.72 13.74
N ILE A 332 -15.49 21.01 14.76
CA ILE A 332 -16.90 20.69 14.91
C ILE A 332 -17.75 21.96 14.97
N ARG A 333 -17.32 22.97 15.73
CA ARG A 333 -18.02 24.28 15.85
C ARG A 333 -18.11 25.04 14.54
N ARG A 334 -17.08 24.98 13.68
CA ARG A 334 -17.11 25.66 12.36
C ARG A 334 -17.71 24.80 11.25
N ARG A 335 -17.95 23.49 11.51
CA ARG A 335 -18.56 22.52 10.58
C ARG A 335 -19.75 21.80 11.22
N PRO A 336 -20.86 22.49 11.51
CA PRO A 336 -22.03 21.86 12.09
C PRO A 336 -22.67 20.80 11.18
N ASP A 337 -22.41 20.88 9.87
CA ASP A 337 -22.81 19.89 8.87
C ASP A 337 -22.12 18.51 9.04
N PHE A 338 -21.05 18.42 9.83
CA PHE A 338 -20.41 17.14 10.17
C PHE A 338 -21.22 16.34 11.22
N GLU A 339 -22.15 16.98 11.95
CA GLU A 339 -23.01 16.37 12.96
C GLU A 339 -22.24 15.55 14.03
N MET A 340 -21.17 16.15 14.58
CA MET A 340 -20.25 15.47 15.50
C MET A 340 -20.23 16.11 16.92
N ASP A 341 -21.32 16.81 17.34
CA ASP A 341 -21.39 17.46 18.65
C ASP A 341 -21.26 16.50 19.82
N ASP A 342 -21.68 15.24 19.65
CA ASP A 342 -21.57 14.17 20.63
C ASP A 342 -20.12 13.81 20.98
N ARG A 343 -19.16 14.18 20.12
CA ARG A 343 -17.72 14.02 20.33
C ARG A 343 -17.12 15.08 21.26
N MET A 344 -17.82 16.20 21.45
CA MET A 344 -17.41 17.26 22.37
C MET A 344 -17.77 16.90 23.81
N LEU A 345 -16.82 16.36 24.57
CA LEU A 345 -17.07 15.81 25.91
C LEU A 345 -16.46 16.65 27.06
N LEU A 346 -15.46 17.52 26.82
CA LEU A 346 -14.75 18.23 27.88
C LEU A 346 -15.67 19.17 28.71
N HIS A 347 -16.69 19.80 28.12
CA HIS A 347 -17.63 20.67 28.80
C HIS A 347 -18.64 19.93 29.68
N ARG A 348 -18.67 18.60 29.59
CA ARG A 348 -19.58 17.73 30.34
C ARG A 348 -18.94 17.17 31.62
N ILE A 349 -17.67 17.51 31.88
CA ILE A 349 -16.92 17.05 33.04
C ILE A 349 -17.26 17.90 34.25
N ASP A 350 -17.62 17.23 35.35
CA ASP A 350 -17.66 17.81 36.68
C ASP A 350 -16.33 17.49 37.41
N PHE A 351 -15.46 18.51 37.48
CA PHE A 351 -14.11 18.35 38.04
C PHE A 351 -14.15 18.18 39.59
N GLU A 352 -15.16 18.71 40.28
CA GLU A 352 -15.30 18.57 41.74
C GLU A 352 -15.72 17.14 42.10
N ARG A 353 -16.72 16.62 41.36
CA ARG A 353 -17.23 15.26 41.56
C ARG A 353 -16.41 14.19 40.82
N LYS A 354 -15.50 14.59 39.95
CA LYS A 354 -14.71 13.70 39.08
C LYS A 354 -15.56 12.78 38.22
N THR A 355 -16.67 13.30 37.71
CA THR A 355 -17.63 12.59 36.89
C THR A 355 -17.83 13.29 35.54
N ILE A 356 -18.49 12.61 34.63
CA ILE A 356 -18.90 13.14 33.33
C ILE A 356 -20.32 12.73 33.01
N THR A 357 -21.14 13.65 32.51
CA THR A 357 -22.47 13.36 31.98
C THR A 357 -22.36 13.08 30.48
N MET A 358 -22.54 11.83 30.07
CA MET A 358 -22.45 11.45 28.67
C MET A 358 -23.69 11.92 27.85
N PRO A 359 -23.62 11.93 26.49
CA PRO A 359 -24.78 12.30 25.65
C PRO A 359 -26.06 11.47 25.90
N ASN A 360 -25.95 10.26 26.45
CA ASN A 360 -27.08 9.43 26.86
C ASN A 360 -27.76 9.91 28.17
N GLY A 361 -27.31 11.03 28.75
CA GLY A 361 -27.84 11.60 29.99
C GLY A 361 -27.42 10.89 31.29
N LYS A 362 -26.56 9.86 31.20
CA LYS A 362 -26.06 9.17 32.38
C LYS A 362 -24.72 9.76 32.83
N GLU A 363 -24.53 9.75 34.16
CA GLU A 363 -23.27 10.18 34.78
C GLU A 363 -22.36 8.98 35.04
N TYR A 364 -21.06 9.17 34.77
CA TYR A 364 -20.03 8.14 34.91
C TYR A 364 -18.80 8.71 35.65
N GLU A 365 -18.14 7.87 36.42
CA GLU A 365 -16.88 8.21 37.12
C GLU A 365 -15.71 8.22 36.15
N LEU A 366 -14.88 9.28 36.21
CA LEU A 366 -13.64 9.37 35.44
C LEU A 366 -12.52 8.55 36.09
N LYS A 367 -11.83 7.74 35.32
CA LYS A 367 -10.58 7.07 35.76
C LYS A 367 -9.46 8.04 36.08
N ASP A 368 -9.45 9.16 35.42
CA ASP A 368 -8.48 10.22 35.55
C ASP A 368 -9.16 11.57 35.29
N SER A 369 -9.12 12.46 36.25
CA SER A 369 -9.72 13.79 36.17
C SER A 369 -8.66 14.90 36.24
N PHE A 370 -7.38 14.56 36.26
CA PHE A 370 -6.29 15.53 36.29
C PHE A 370 -6.03 16.07 34.89
N LEU A 371 -6.72 17.14 34.53
CA LEU A 371 -6.63 17.82 33.23
C LEU A 371 -6.27 19.31 33.45
N PRO A 372 -5.02 19.63 33.86
CA PRO A 372 -4.64 20.96 34.34
C PRO A 372 -4.77 22.08 33.31
N THR A 373 -4.75 21.75 32.02
CA THR A 373 -4.90 22.74 30.93
C THR A 373 -6.33 22.95 30.47
N VAL A 374 -7.29 22.21 31.04
CA VAL A 374 -8.72 22.36 30.73
C VAL A 374 -9.36 23.36 31.68
N ASN A 375 -9.73 24.54 31.18
CA ASN A 375 -10.47 25.53 31.94
C ASN A 375 -11.97 25.24 31.90
N PRO A 376 -12.64 24.95 33.05
CA PRO A 376 -14.07 24.63 33.06
C PRO A 376 -14.96 25.71 32.44
N ALA A 377 -14.54 27.02 32.46
CA ALA A 377 -15.28 28.10 31.86
C ALA A 377 -15.21 28.14 30.33
N ASP A 378 -14.10 27.64 29.74
CA ASP A 378 -13.91 27.49 28.30
C ASP A 378 -13.02 26.28 28.02
N PRO A 379 -13.58 25.05 28.11
CA PRO A 379 -12.81 23.82 28.14
C PRO A 379 -12.13 23.45 26.81
N TYR A 380 -12.50 24.12 25.72
CA TYR A 380 -11.95 23.84 24.40
C TYR A 380 -10.92 24.88 23.93
N LYS A 381 -10.69 25.94 24.71
CA LYS A 381 -9.65 26.90 24.39
C LYS A 381 -8.27 26.32 24.66
N LEU A 382 -7.39 26.35 23.67
CA LEU A 382 -5.98 26.06 23.86
C LEU A 382 -5.36 27.10 24.79
N THR A 383 -4.49 26.68 25.72
CA THR A 383 -3.62 27.61 26.42
C THR A 383 -2.62 28.26 25.47
N ASP A 384 -1.99 29.33 25.86
CA ASP A 384 -0.98 30.00 25.01
C ASP A 384 0.22 29.07 24.74
N GLU A 385 0.59 28.24 25.71
CA GLU A 385 1.66 27.24 25.60
C GLU A 385 1.25 26.11 24.65
N GLU A 386 0.05 25.55 24.78
CA GLU A 386 -0.48 24.54 23.85
C GLU A 386 -0.50 25.05 22.41
N ARG A 387 -0.90 26.30 22.21
CA ARG A 387 -0.91 26.94 20.88
C ARG A 387 0.50 27.13 20.33
N GLU A 388 1.45 27.56 21.16
CA GLU A 388 2.85 27.68 20.74
C GLU A 388 3.45 26.34 20.33
N ILE A 389 3.16 25.27 21.10
CA ILE A 389 3.61 23.92 20.77
C ILE A 389 3.03 23.45 19.46
N MET A 390 1.71 23.61 19.27
CA MET A 390 1.06 23.24 18.00
C MET A 390 1.63 24.04 16.82
N ASN A 391 1.95 25.33 16.99
CA ASN A 391 2.60 26.12 15.94
C ASN A 391 4.01 25.58 15.60
N LYS A 392 4.78 25.09 16.58
CA LYS A 392 6.11 24.49 16.34
C LYS A 392 5.97 23.13 15.65
N LEU A 393 5.04 22.31 16.08
CA LEU A 393 4.73 21.01 15.45
C LEU A 393 4.23 21.19 14.02
N HIS A 394 3.29 22.12 13.81
CA HIS A 394 2.79 22.46 12.48
C HIS A 394 3.94 22.78 11.50
N ARG A 395 4.86 23.66 11.92
CA ARG A 395 6.02 24.00 11.10
C ARG A 395 6.88 22.77 10.79
N SER A 396 7.10 21.88 11.78
CA SER A 396 7.87 20.65 11.56
C SER A 396 7.20 19.73 10.52
N PHE A 397 5.88 19.51 10.61
CA PHE A 397 5.15 18.69 9.65
C PHE A 397 5.17 19.28 8.24
N VAL A 398 4.80 20.55 8.10
CA VAL A 398 4.71 21.18 6.77
C VAL A 398 6.06 21.52 6.15
N SER A 399 7.16 21.54 6.91
CA SER A 399 8.50 21.74 6.37
C SER A 399 9.26 20.43 6.09
N SER A 400 8.75 19.28 6.52
CA SER A 400 9.40 18.00 6.29
C SER A 400 9.41 17.61 4.81
N GLU A 401 10.57 17.74 4.15
CA GLU A 401 10.71 17.42 2.73
C GLU A 401 10.51 15.91 2.45
N LYS A 402 10.95 15.05 3.38
CA LYS A 402 10.76 13.62 3.24
C LYS A 402 9.27 13.25 3.35
N LEU A 403 8.53 13.85 4.28
CA LEU A 403 7.09 13.64 4.38
C LEU A 403 6.38 14.11 3.11
N LYS A 404 6.68 15.32 2.63
CA LYS A 404 6.13 15.84 1.38
C LYS A 404 6.42 14.92 0.18
N LYS A 405 7.64 14.39 0.06
CA LYS A 405 8.01 13.43 -0.99
C LYS A 405 7.12 12.20 -0.93
N HIS A 406 6.92 11.61 0.25
CA HIS A 406 6.11 10.43 0.45
C HIS A 406 4.63 10.68 0.18
N ILE A 407 4.08 11.80 0.66
CA ILE A 407 2.67 12.17 0.40
C ILE A 407 2.45 12.43 -1.09
N ARG A 408 3.37 13.11 -1.78
CA ARG A 408 3.29 13.26 -3.25
C ARG A 408 3.36 11.91 -3.98
N CYS A 409 4.14 10.95 -3.47
CA CYS A 409 4.17 9.58 -3.99
C CYS A 409 2.80 8.91 -3.85
N LEU A 410 2.15 9.01 -2.68
CA LEU A 410 0.78 8.53 -2.49
C LEU A 410 -0.22 9.18 -3.45
N PHE A 411 -0.09 10.48 -3.72
CA PHE A 411 -0.95 11.16 -4.70
C PHE A 411 -0.68 10.74 -6.14
N ARG A 412 0.56 10.45 -6.47
CA ARG A 412 0.95 10.03 -7.82
C ARG A 412 0.46 8.64 -8.18
N TYR A 413 0.53 7.72 -7.23
CA TYR A 413 0.27 6.30 -7.43
C TYR A 413 -0.99 5.81 -6.71
N GLY A 414 -1.74 6.70 -6.05
CA GLY A 414 -2.87 6.31 -5.23
C GLY A 414 -4.15 7.10 -5.48
N CYS A 415 -5.25 6.49 -5.02
CA CYS A 415 -6.61 7.00 -5.06
C CYS A 415 -7.49 6.30 -4.03
N MET A 416 -8.77 6.68 -3.94
CA MET A 416 -9.72 6.02 -3.04
C MET A 416 -10.11 4.61 -3.51
N TYR A 417 -10.09 4.36 -4.82
CA TYR A 417 -10.38 3.06 -5.42
C TYR A 417 -9.67 2.90 -6.76
N THR A 418 -9.43 1.66 -7.17
CA THR A 418 -8.90 1.30 -8.49
C THR A 418 -9.71 0.13 -9.06
N VAL A 419 -9.96 0.14 -10.36
CA VAL A 419 -10.42 -1.04 -11.09
C VAL A 419 -9.24 -1.57 -11.91
N SER A 420 -8.83 -2.80 -11.64
CA SER A 420 -7.69 -3.44 -12.33
C SER A 420 -8.01 -4.89 -12.66
N ASN A 421 -7.92 -5.24 -13.92
CA ASN A 421 -8.12 -6.61 -14.42
C ASN A 421 -9.37 -7.30 -13.84
N SER A 422 -10.51 -6.61 -13.95
CA SER A 422 -11.83 -7.03 -13.44
C SER A 422 -11.92 -7.12 -11.90
N ASN A 423 -11.01 -6.48 -11.17
CA ASN A 423 -11.06 -6.37 -9.72
C ASN A 423 -11.30 -4.93 -9.29
N LEU A 424 -12.23 -4.73 -8.37
CA LEU A 424 -12.45 -3.46 -7.68
C LEU A 424 -11.65 -3.46 -6.39
N LEU A 425 -10.74 -2.51 -6.26
CA LEU A 425 -9.83 -2.34 -5.13
C LEU A 425 -10.21 -1.08 -4.37
N PHE A 426 -10.38 -1.16 -3.06
CA PHE A 426 -10.51 -0.02 -2.16
C PHE A 426 -10.15 -0.47 -0.73
N HIS A 427 -9.77 0.48 0.12
CA HIS A 427 -9.27 0.13 1.45
C HIS A 427 -10.38 -0.36 2.39
N ALA A 428 -11.37 0.48 2.74
CA ALA A 428 -12.28 0.21 3.85
C ALA A 428 -13.70 -0.15 3.42
N SER A 429 -14.51 0.80 2.98
CA SER A 429 -15.93 0.56 2.70
C SER A 429 -16.49 1.42 1.56
N ILE A 430 -17.68 1.03 1.12
CA ILE A 430 -18.59 1.84 0.33
C ILE A 430 -19.89 1.90 1.16
N PRO A 431 -20.28 3.08 1.70
CA PRO A 431 -21.43 3.19 2.60
C PRO A 431 -22.72 2.65 2.00
N LEU A 432 -23.41 1.79 2.73
CA LEU A 432 -24.66 1.14 2.34
C LEU A 432 -25.77 1.41 3.35
N ASN A 433 -27.02 1.43 2.88
CA ASN A 433 -28.21 1.34 3.69
C ASN A 433 -28.43 -0.10 4.19
N ALA A 434 -29.30 -0.28 5.16
CA ALA A 434 -29.63 -1.60 5.72
C ALA A 434 -30.25 -2.58 4.71
N ASP A 435 -30.86 -2.07 3.65
CA ASP A 435 -31.46 -2.85 2.56
C ASP A 435 -30.47 -3.24 1.45
N GLY A 436 -29.19 -2.85 1.61
CA GLY A 436 -28.12 -3.11 0.64
C GLY A 436 -28.00 -2.09 -0.49
N THR A 437 -28.81 -1.06 -0.53
CA THR A 437 -28.68 0.03 -1.50
C THR A 437 -27.55 0.99 -1.13
N LEU A 438 -27.01 1.72 -2.10
CA LEU A 438 -25.97 2.74 -1.88
C LEU A 438 -26.52 3.87 -0.99
N LYS A 439 -25.78 4.20 0.08
CA LYS A 439 -26.13 5.27 0.98
C LYS A 439 -25.76 6.63 0.39
N ASP A 440 -26.71 7.57 0.42
CA ASP A 440 -26.45 8.96 0.10
C ASP A 440 -25.71 9.65 1.26
N VAL A 441 -24.56 10.26 0.99
CA VAL A 441 -23.71 11.00 1.94
C VAL A 441 -23.67 12.46 1.54
N SER A 442 -24.01 13.34 2.50
CA SER A 442 -23.94 14.79 2.27
C SER A 442 -22.52 15.32 2.37
N ILE A 443 -22.06 16.05 1.35
CA ILE A 443 -20.79 16.79 1.37
C ILE A 443 -21.08 18.22 0.91
N ALA A 444 -20.90 19.18 1.80
CA ALA A 444 -21.17 20.60 1.53
C ALA A 444 -22.57 20.82 0.91
N GLY A 445 -23.59 20.16 1.46
CA GLY A 445 -25.00 20.28 1.04
C GLY A 445 -25.36 19.54 -0.26
N LYS A 446 -24.43 18.77 -0.86
CA LYS A 446 -24.70 17.91 -2.03
C LYS A 446 -24.59 16.45 -1.65
N MET A 447 -25.48 15.64 -2.24
CA MET A 447 -25.54 14.19 -1.98
C MET A 447 -24.65 13.44 -2.96
N TYR A 448 -23.87 12.50 -2.44
CA TYR A 448 -22.99 11.62 -3.21
C TYR A 448 -23.13 10.18 -2.69
N LYS A 449 -22.97 9.19 -3.58
CA LYS A 449 -23.00 7.78 -3.22
C LYS A 449 -22.09 6.97 -4.13
N GLY A 450 -21.74 5.76 -3.72
CA GLY A 450 -20.99 4.80 -4.52
C GLY A 450 -19.71 5.39 -5.11
N LYS A 451 -19.53 5.23 -6.40
CA LYS A 451 -18.38 5.72 -7.16
C LYS A 451 -18.20 7.23 -7.06
N ALA A 452 -19.28 7.99 -7.23
CA ALA A 452 -19.25 9.46 -7.16
C ALA A 452 -18.82 9.97 -5.78
N LEU A 453 -19.16 9.26 -4.69
CA LEU A 453 -18.70 9.57 -3.34
C LEU A 453 -17.17 9.42 -3.24
N LEU A 454 -16.62 8.29 -3.66
CA LEU A 454 -15.17 8.05 -3.60
C LEU A 454 -14.38 9.02 -4.47
N GLU A 455 -14.91 9.38 -5.65
CA GLU A 455 -14.31 10.39 -6.53
C GLU A 455 -14.30 11.79 -5.87
N LYS A 456 -15.43 12.20 -5.26
CA LYS A 456 -15.52 13.48 -4.54
C LYS A 456 -14.59 13.53 -3.34
N VAL A 457 -14.51 12.46 -2.55
CA VAL A 457 -13.59 12.33 -1.41
C VAL A 457 -12.14 12.44 -1.89
N GLY A 458 -11.77 11.70 -2.94
CA GLY A 458 -10.43 11.76 -3.52
C GLY A 458 -10.07 13.17 -4.02
N HIS A 459 -11.03 13.89 -4.61
CA HIS A 459 -10.85 15.28 -5.02
C HIS A 459 -10.60 16.20 -3.81
N LEU A 460 -11.36 16.07 -2.73
CA LEU A 460 -11.19 16.89 -1.52
C LEU A 460 -9.84 16.66 -0.85
N ILE A 461 -9.38 15.41 -0.74
CA ILE A 461 -8.05 15.10 -0.19
C ILE A 461 -6.95 15.78 -1.03
N ARG A 462 -7.07 15.77 -2.36
CA ARG A 462 -6.14 16.48 -3.26
C ARG A 462 -6.22 17.99 -3.10
N THR A 463 -7.42 18.55 -3.00
CA THR A 463 -7.63 20.00 -2.77
C THR A 463 -6.98 20.44 -1.46
N ALA A 464 -7.15 19.69 -0.37
CA ALA A 464 -6.53 20.00 0.92
C ALA A 464 -5.01 20.16 0.84
N PHE A 465 -4.34 19.33 0.03
CA PHE A 465 -2.88 19.31 -0.05
C PHE A 465 -2.29 20.23 -1.14
N PHE A 466 -2.94 20.28 -2.33
CA PHE A 466 -2.37 20.96 -3.50
C PHE A 466 -2.91 22.35 -3.77
N ALA A 467 -4.10 22.70 -3.24
CA ALA A 467 -4.66 24.01 -3.45
C ALA A 467 -3.86 25.09 -2.69
N GLU A 468 -3.75 26.26 -3.28
CA GLU A 468 -3.11 27.42 -2.66
C GLU A 468 -3.93 27.90 -1.45
N GLU A 469 -3.31 28.69 -0.56
CA GLU A 469 -3.95 29.14 0.70
C GLU A 469 -5.16 30.04 0.47
N ASP A 470 -5.21 30.77 -0.63
CA ASP A 470 -6.31 31.65 -1.04
C ASP A 470 -7.47 30.93 -1.76
N ASN A 471 -7.35 29.62 -1.98
CA ASN A 471 -8.41 28.83 -2.59
C ASN A 471 -9.60 28.67 -1.62
N GLU A 472 -10.79 29.10 -2.03
CA GLU A 472 -12.02 29.09 -1.22
C GLU A 472 -12.46 27.70 -0.74
N ASP A 473 -12.19 26.65 -1.49
CA ASP A 473 -12.56 25.26 -1.16
C ASP A 473 -11.57 24.59 -0.18
N ARG A 474 -10.34 25.11 -0.10
CA ARG A 474 -9.26 24.50 0.69
C ARG A 474 -9.59 24.40 2.19
N PRO A 475 -10.15 25.40 2.88
CA PRO A 475 -10.46 25.28 4.31
C PRO A 475 -11.48 24.17 4.61
N PHE A 476 -12.49 24.01 3.74
CA PHE A 476 -13.43 22.91 3.87
C PHE A 476 -12.74 21.57 3.63
N ALA A 477 -11.94 21.47 2.58
CA ALA A 477 -11.22 20.25 2.23
C ALA A 477 -10.26 19.79 3.34
N VAL A 478 -9.52 20.73 3.97
CA VAL A 478 -8.62 20.44 5.10
C VAL A 478 -9.41 19.91 6.31
N ASP A 479 -10.57 20.51 6.64
CA ASP A 479 -11.42 20.01 7.74
C ASP A 479 -12.03 18.66 7.40
N TYR A 480 -12.42 18.45 6.14
CA TYR A 480 -13.04 17.21 5.69
C TYR A 480 -12.05 16.01 5.73
N VAL A 481 -10.75 16.23 5.53
CA VAL A 481 -9.74 15.19 5.70
C VAL A 481 -9.71 14.67 7.14
N TRP A 482 -9.87 15.53 8.14
CA TRP A 482 -10.05 15.08 9.52
C TRP A 482 -11.38 14.33 9.72
N TYR A 483 -12.48 14.79 9.11
CA TYR A 483 -13.76 14.09 9.14
C TYR A 483 -13.62 12.65 8.61
N LEU A 484 -12.85 12.44 7.55
CA LEU A 484 -12.62 11.10 7.00
C LEU A 484 -11.99 10.13 8.01
N TRP A 485 -11.24 10.64 8.98
CA TRP A 485 -10.63 9.83 10.03
C TRP A 485 -11.65 9.28 11.03
N CYS A 486 -12.68 10.01 11.40
CA CYS A 486 -13.57 9.68 12.52
C CYS A 486 -15.06 9.94 12.29
N GLY A 487 -15.46 10.48 11.14
CA GLY A 487 -16.85 10.79 10.80
C GLY A 487 -17.68 9.55 10.47
N LYS A 488 -18.95 9.56 10.86
CA LYS A 488 -19.85 8.39 10.80
C LYS A 488 -20.10 7.86 9.38
N ASP A 489 -20.11 8.71 8.38
CA ASP A 489 -20.42 8.34 7.00
C ASP A 489 -19.18 8.36 6.09
N SER A 490 -17.99 8.35 6.73
CA SER A 490 -16.73 8.32 6.01
C SER A 490 -16.49 6.97 5.35
N PRO A 491 -16.26 6.89 4.04
CA PRO A 491 -15.92 5.64 3.37
C PRO A 491 -14.56 5.05 3.81
N ALA A 492 -13.73 5.86 4.48
CA ALA A 492 -12.46 5.42 5.04
C ALA A 492 -12.57 4.84 6.45
N PHE A 493 -13.68 5.10 7.15
CA PHE A 493 -13.88 4.67 8.54
C PHE A 493 -15.15 3.82 8.74
N ASP A 494 -16.30 4.31 8.26
CA ASP A 494 -17.62 3.65 8.23
C ASP A 494 -18.03 2.97 9.54
N LYS A 495 -18.03 3.77 10.62
CA LYS A 495 -18.57 3.43 11.92
C LYS A 495 -19.38 4.60 12.46
N ASP A 496 -20.29 4.32 13.37
CA ASP A 496 -21.15 5.35 14.00
C ASP A 496 -20.36 6.44 14.74
N LYS A 497 -19.27 6.07 15.38
CA LYS A 497 -18.36 6.98 16.11
C LYS A 497 -16.99 6.38 16.28
N MET A 498 -16.01 7.21 16.61
CA MET A 498 -14.69 6.80 17.08
C MET A 498 -14.56 7.08 18.59
N ALA A 499 -14.63 6.07 19.42
CA ALA A 499 -14.52 6.17 20.87
C ALA A 499 -13.07 6.40 21.29
N THR A 500 -12.65 7.67 21.40
CA THR A 500 -11.30 8.05 21.82
C THR A 500 -11.27 8.47 23.29
N PHE A 501 -12.05 9.47 23.68
CA PHE A 501 -12.13 9.95 25.05
C PHE A 501 -12.61 8.83 25.99
N GLU A 502 -13.66 8.13 25.61
CA GLU A 502 -14.29 7.05 26.38
C GLU A 502 -13.29 5.94 26.73
N ARG A 503 -12.45 5.55 25.77
CA ARG A 503 -11.42 4.51 25.99
C ARG A 503 -10.36 4.88 27.02
N TYR A 504 -10.00 6.16 27.10
CA TYR A 504 -9.02 6.63 28.07
C TYR A 504 -9.67 6.84 29.45
N PHE A 505 -10.79 7.53 29.51
CA PHE A 505 -11.29 8.10 30.74
C PHE A 505 -12.42 7.32 31.41
N LEU A 506 -13.08 6.39 30.72
CA LEU A 506 -14.22 5.65 31.25
C LEU A 506 -13.93 4.15 31.37
N LYS A 507 -14.57 3.50 32.39
CA LYS A 507 -14.42 2.05 32.63
C LYS A 507 -15.41 1.22 31.81
N GLU A 508 -16.53 1.79 31.48
CA GLU A 508 -17.70 1.14 30.89
C GLU A 508 -17.44 0.76 29.45
N LYS A 509 -17.26 -0.55 29.21
CA LYS A 509 -16.96 -1.10 27.88
C LYS A 509 -18.07 -0.85 26.86
N GLU A 510 -19.30 -0.65 27.31
CA GLU A 510 -20.43 -0.31 26.45
C GLU A 510 -20.23 1.01 25.72
N LEU A 511 -19.59 2.00 26.39
CA LEU A 511 -19.27 3.31 25.81
C LEU A 511 -18.10 3.25 24.80
N HIS A 512 -17.30 2.19 24.88
CA HIS A 512 -16.18 1.95 23.94
C HIS A 512 -16.63 1.28 22.64
N LYS A 513 -17.91 0.85 22.57
CA LYS A 513 -18.43 0.15 21.40
C LYS A 513 -18.62 1.11 20.23
N GLU A 514 -18.11 0.72 19.09
CA GLU A 514 -18.26 1.37 17.80
C GLU A 514 -19.07 0.44 16.89
N VAL A 515 -20.17 0.93 16.33
CA VAL A 515 -21.02 0.14 15.44
C VAL A 515 -20.58 0.35 14.01
N LYS A 516 -20.22 -0.73 13.34
CA LYS A 516 -19.80 -0.71 11.93
C LYS A 516 -20.99 -0.40 11.02
N GLY A 517 -20.72 0.27 9.89
CA GLY A 517 -21.68 0.48 8.82
C GLY A 517 -22.19 -0.83 8.20
N HIS A 518 -23.30 -0.73 7.50
CA HIS A 518 -23.98 -1.91 6.93
C HIS A 518 -23.15 -2.65 5.88
N TYR A 519 -22.21 -1.98 5.23
CA TYR A 519 -21.27 -2.60 4.30
C TYR A 519 -20.59 -3.84 4.89
N TYR A 520 -20.13 -3.79 6.15
CA TYR A 520 -19.37 -4.90 6.76
C TYR A 520 -20.18 -6.17 7.00
N SER A 521 -21.49 -6.08 7.12
CA SER A 521 -22.38 -7.25 7.19
C SER A 521 -22.82 -7.70 5.80
N LEU A 522 -23.18 -6.76 4.94
CA LEU A 522 -23.76 -7.01 3.63
C LEU A 522 -22.73 -7.44 2.57
N ARG A 523 -21.44 -7.14 2.76
CA ARG A 523 -20.37 -7.59 1.86
C ARG A 523 -20.22 -9.10 1.72
N ASN A 524 -20.91 -9.88 2.58
CA ASN A 524 -20.97 -11.34 2.48
C ASN A 524 -22.02 -11.83 1.46
N GLU A 525 -22.87 -10.93 0.96
CA GLU A 525 -23.95 -11.24 0.03
C GLU A 525 -23.48 -11.03 -1.42
N GLU A 526 -23.65 -12.06 -2.23
CA GLU A 526 -23.24 -12.06 -3.64
C GLU A 526 -23.89 -10.94 -4.46
N LYS A 527 -25.19 -10.71 -4.20
CA LYS A 527 -25.98 -9.65 -4.86
C LYS A 527 -25.46 -8.25 -4.58
N VAL A 528 -25.00 -8.01 -3.35
CA VAL A 528 -24.43 -6.72 -2.95
C VAL A 528 -23.07 -6.53 -3.62
N CYS A 529 -22.24 -7.57 -3.69
CA CYS A 529 -20.99 -7.51 -4.42
C CYS A 529 -21.21 -7.23 -5.91
N ASP A 530 -22.18 -7.89 -6.55
CA ASP A 530 -22.51 -7.63 -7.96
C ASP A 530 -22.97 -6.20 -8.18
N MET A 531 -23.85 -5.67 -7.35
CA MET A 531 -24.32 -4.29 -7.41
C MET A 531 -23.15 -3.30 -7.31
N LEU A 532 -22.23 -3.52 -6.37
CA LEU A 532 -21.03 -2.69 -6.23
C LEU A 532 -20.12 -2.77 -7.47
N LEU A 533 -19.89 -3.96 -8.00
CA LEU A 533 -19.08 -4.15 -9.21
C LEU A 533 -19.70 -3.46 -10.42
N ASP A 534 -21.04 -3.51 -10.56
CA ASP A 534 -21.78 -2.82 -11.63
C ASP A 534 -21.70 -1.29 -11.47
N GLU A 535 -21.85 -0.76 -10.24
CA GLU A 535 -21.71 0.68 -9.92
C GLU A 535 -20.36 1.24 -10.36
N PHE A 536 -19.29 0.47 -10.16
CA PHE A 536 -17.94 0.87 -10.56
C PHE A 536 -17.59 0.53 -12.01
N GLY A 537 -18.52 -0.06 -12.76
CA GLY A 537 -18.34 -0.41 -14.17
C GLY A 537 -17.33 -1.53 -14.39
N VAL A 538 -17.19 -2.43 -13.41
CA VAL A 538 -16.30 -3.59 -13.54
C VAL A 538 -16.91 -4.60 -14.49
N ILE A 539 -16.21 -4.89 -15.58
CA ILE A 539 -16.65 -5.80 -16.64
C ILE A 539 -15.95 -7.16 -16.53
N GLY A 540 -16.57 -8.19 -17.10
CA GLY A 540 -16.02 -9.55 -17.15
C GLY A 540 -16.89 -10.57 -16.41
N THR A 541 -16.58 -11.84 -16.53
CA THR A 541 -17.28 -12.95 -15.88
C THR A 541 -16.68 -13.28 -14.50
N HIS A 542 -15.38 -13.07 -14.35
CA HIS A 542 -14.64 -13.27 -13.12
C HIS A 542 -14.31 -11.90 -12.52
N ARG A 543 -15.28 -11.36 -11.76
CA ARG A 543 -15.18 -10.02 -11.13
C ARG A 543 -15.08 -10.17 -9.64
N HIS A 544 -14.17 -9.43 -9.01
CA HIS A 544 -13.93 -9.51 -7.58
C HIS A 544 -13.84 -8.13 -6.94
N ILE A 545 -14.14 -8.07 -5.65
CA ILE A 545 -13.83 -6.95 -4.77
C ILE A 545 -12.71 -7.40 -3.83
N ILE A 546 -11.68 -6.58 -3.70
CA ILE A 546 -10.56 -6.84 -2.80
C ILE A 546 -10.42 -5.63 -1.89
N ASN A 547 -10.47 -5.85 -0.56
CA ASN A 547 -10.30 -4.77 0.42
C ASN A 547 -9.55 -5.23 1.68
N GLY A 548 -9.21 -4.25 2.57
CA GLY A 548 -8.50 -4.42 3.83
C GLY A 548 -9.28 -3.88 5.03
N HIS A 549 -8.62 -3.10 5.88
CA HIS A 549 -9.12 -2.26 6.98
C HIS A 549 -9.61 -3.01 8.22
N VAL A 550 -10.31 -4.11 8.08
CA VAL A 550 -10.84 -4.88 9.22
C VAL A 550 -10.15 -6.22 9.27
N PRO A 551 -9.28 -6.47 10.27
CA PRO A 551 -8.56 -7.72 10.40
C PRO A 551 -9.47 -8.93 10.40
N VAL A 552 -9.13 -9.93 9.60
CA VAL A 552 -9.82 -11.21 9.54
C VAL A 552 -9.47 -12.02 10.79
N LYS A 553 -10.47 -12.33 11.60
CA LYS A 553 -10.28 -13.06 12.86
C LYS A 553 -10.19 -14.58 12.62
N THR A 554 -9.08 -15.02 12.07
CA THR A 554 -8.88 -16.45 11.72
C THR A 554 -8.94 -17.37 12.92
N ILE A 555 -8.47 -16.95 14.10
CA ILE A 555 -8.62 -17.69 15.36
C ILE A 555 -10.09 -17.98 15.68
N GLN A 556 -11.01 -17.09 15.28
CA GLN A 556 -12.44 -17.24 15.45
C GLN A 556 -13.13 -17.96 14.29
N GLY A 557 -12.33 -18.47 13.32
CA GLY A 557 -12.84 -19.17 12.13
C GLY A 557 -13.39 -18.26 11.03
N GLU A 558 -13.09 -16.95 11.05
CA GLU A 558 -13.51 -16.05 9.98
C GLU A 558 -12.72 -16.36 8.68
N ASN A 559 -13.47 -16.52 7.57
CA ASN A 559 -12.88 -16.75 6.25
C ASN A 559 -12.63 -15.42 5.53
N PRO A 560 -11.42 -15.16 5.01
CA PRO A 560 -11.12 -14.00 4.20
C PRO A 560 -11.86 -13.97 2.86
N ILE A 561 -12.27 -15.13 2.35
CA ILE A 561 -13.01 -15.27 1.09
C ILE A 561 -14.50 -15.28 1.41
N LYS A 562 -15.24 -14.31 0.88
CA LYS A 562 -16.65 -14.07 1.16
C LYS A 562 -17.47 -14.04 -0.14
N ALA A 563 -18.80 -14.06 -0.03
CA ALA A 563 -19.72 -13.95 -1.17
C ALA A 563 -19.36 -14.91 -2.32
N ASN A 564 -19.14 -16.20 -2.01
CA ASN A 564 -18.75 -17.24 -2.98
C ASN A 564 -17.50 -16.88 -3.83
N GLY A 565 -16.51 -16.20 -3.23
CA GLY A 565 -15.29 -15.78 -3.90
C GLY A 565 -15.35 -14.41 -4.56
N LYS A 566 -16.49 -13.74 -4.60
CA LYS A 566 -16.60 -12.37 -5.18
C LYS A 566 -15.96 -11.30 -4.32
N MET A 567 -15.79 -11.55 -3.01
CA MET A 567 -15.17 -10.64 -2.05
C MET A 567 -13.97 -11.30 -1.37
N MET A 568 -12.85 -10.63 -1.37
CA MET A 568 -11.62 -11.04 -0.68
C MET A 568 -11.18 -9.94 0.28
N VAL A 569 -11.17 -10.26 1.57
CA VAL A 569 -10.70 -9.36 2.63
C VAL A 569 -9.29 -9.79 2.99
N ILE A 570 -8.29 -8.97 2.68
CA ILE A 570 -6.88 -9.37 2.81
C ILE A 570 -6.14 -8.69 3.97
N ASP A 571 -6.88 -8.04 4.89
CA ASP A 571 -6.28 -7.61 6.15
C ASP A 571 -6.05 -8.83 7.06
N GLY A 572 -4.81 -9.28 7.09
CA GLY A 572 -4.37 -10.41 7.92
C GLY A 572 -3.65 -9.95 9.20
N GLY A 573 -3.57 -8.63 9.44
CA GLY A 573 -2.90 -8.08 10.61
C GLY A 573 -1.38 -8.17 10.50
N PHE A 574 -0.76 -7.51 9.52
CA PHE A 574 0.71 -7.34 9.48
C PHE A 574 1.22 -6.72 10.77
N SER A 575 0.47 -5.79 11.35
CA SER A 575 0.82 -5.18 12.63
C SER A 575 0.85 -6.21 13.76
N LYS A 576 1.95 -6.28 14.48
CA LYS A 576 2.13 -7.13 15.67
C LYS A 576 1.00 -6.95 16.69
N ALA A 577 0.43 -5.74 16.78
CA ALA A 577 -0.69 -5.43 17.68
C ALA A 577 -1.95 -6.29 17.44
N TYR A 578 -2.08 -6.92 16.27
CA TYR A 578 -3.23 -7.77 15.92
C TYR A 578 -2.95 -9.26 15.95
N HIS A 579 -1.70 -9.70 16.07
CA HIS A 579 -1.34 -11.12 16.02
C HIS A 579 -2.11 -11.96 17.05
N SER A 580 -2.39 -11.41 18.22
CA SER A 580 -3.21 -12.08 19.25
C SER A 580 -4.68 -12.27 18.86
N GLU A 581 -5.21 -11.46 17.93
CA GLU A 581 -6.59 -11.55 17.45
C GLU A 581 -6.71 -12.34 16.15
N THR A 582 -5.73 -12.16 15.25
CA THR A 582 -5.73 -12.79 13.92
C THR A 582 -5.08 -14.16 13.91
N GLY A 583 -4.06 -14.40 14.75
CA GLY A 583 -3.25 -15.63 14.76
C GLY A 583 -2.28 -15.78 13.59
N ILE A 584 -2.18 -14.76 12.75
CA ILE A 584 -1.31 -14.70 11.58
C ILE A 584 -0.64 -13.33 11.48
N ALA A 585 0.31 -13.19 10.59
CA ALA A 585 1.04 -11.95 10.35
C ALA A 585 0.84 -11.40 8.93
N GLY A 586 -0.35 -11.49 8.41
CA GLY A 586 -0.75 -10.90 7.15
C GLY A 586 -1.12 -11.89 6.06
N TYR A 587 -1.78 -11.35 5.04
CA TYR A 587 -2.08 -12.03 3.79
C TYR A 587 -1.36 -11.37 2.62
N THR A 588 -0.99 -12.18 1.63
CA THR A 588 -0.77 -11.72 0.26
C THR A 588 -1.74 -12.44 -0.66
N LEU A 589 -2.54 -11.68 -1.39
CA LEU A 589 -3.30 -12.26 -2.49
C LEU A 589 -2.43 -12.19 -3.76
N VAL A 590 -2.30 -13.31 -4.45
CA VAL A 590 -1.48 -13.43 -5.67
C VAL A 590 -2.40 -13.75 -6.84
N TYR A 591 -2.44 -12.87 -7.84
CA TYR A 591 -3.21 -13.04 -9.08
C TYR A 591 -2.25 -13.35 -10.24
N HIS A 592 -2.18 -14.59 -10.62
CA HIS A 592 -1.34 -15.03 -11.74
C HIS A 592 -2.19 -15.50 -12.93
N SER A 593 -1.55 -15.91 -14.01
CA SER A 593 -2.24 -16.29 -15.26
C SER A 593 -3.18 -17.49 -15.17
N ARG A 594 -3.28 -18.17 -14.02
CA ARG A 594 -4.21 -19.28 -13.78
C ARG A 594 -5.25 -19.01 -12.70
N GLY A 595 -5.30 -17.78 -12.12
CA GLY A 595 -6.27 -17.39 -11.11
C GLY A 595 -5.64 -16.85 -9.83
N PHE A 596 -6.39 -16.94 -8.72
CA PHE A 596 -6.04 -16.36 -7.45
C PHE A 596 -5.55 -17.40 -6.42
N GLN A 597 -4.52 -17.01 -5.68
CA GLN A 597 -3.99 -17.74 -4.53
C GLN A 597 -3.88 -16.78 -3.35
N LEU A 598 -4.40 -17.16 -2.20
CA LEU A 598 -4.21 -16.45 -0.95
C LEU A 598 -3.06 -17.08 -0.18
N VAL A 599 -2.03 -16.30 0.08
CA VAL A 599 -0.87 -16.70 0.88
C VAL A 599 -1.02 -16.08 2.27
N GLN A 600 -1.09 -16.94 3.28
CA GLN A 600 -1.16 -16.58 4.69
C GLN A 600 0.23 -16.68 5.29
N HIS A 601 0.70 -15.62 5.96
CA HIS A 601 2.02 -15.55 6.58
C HIS A 601 1.95 -15.78 8.09
N GLU A 602 2.90 -16.57 8.62
CA GLU A 602 3.16 -16.63 10.07
C GLU A 602 4.01 -15.40 10.50
N PRO A 603 4.06 -15.08 11.80
CA PRO A 603 4.90 -14.00 12.30
C PRO A 603 6.35 -14.12 11.84
N PHE A 604 6.87 -13.03 11.26
CA PHE A 604 8.28 -12.94 10.86
C PHE A 604 9.15 -12.68 12.09
N THR A 605 10.23 -13.44 12.25
CA THR A 605 11.09 -13.32 13.42
C THR A 605 11.97 -12.08 13.36
N SER A 606 12.89 -12.02 12.40
CA SER A 606 13.72 -10.85 12.10
C SER A 606 14.46 -11.04 10.78
N MET A 607 14.83 -9.93 10.17
CA MET A 607 15.66 -9.93 8.96
C MET A 607 17.04 -10.53 9.22
N GLN A 608 17.62 -10.29 10.40
CA GLN A 608 18.92 -10.86 10.77
C GLN A 608 18.89 -12.40 10.78
N LYS A 609 17.89 -13.01 11.42
CA LYS A 609 17.74 -14.49 11.42
C LYS A 609 17.45 -15.04 10.02
N ALA A 610 16.71 -14.30 9.20
CA ALA A 610 16.48 -14.70 7.82
C ALA A 610 17.78 -14.76 7.01
N ILE A 611 18.71 -13.83 7.23
CA ILE A 611 20.00 -13.77 6.53
C ILE A 611 21.00 -14.81 7.09
N GLU A 612 21.17 -14.86 8.40
CA GLU A 612 22.19 -15.69 9.06
C GLU A 612 21.82 -17.18 9.08
N GLU A 613 20.56 -17.48 9.42
CA GLU A 613 20.08 -18.85 9.61
C GLU A 613 19.24 -19.34 8.41
N GLY A 614 18.99 -18.46 7.42
CA GLY A 614 18.12 -18.72 6.27
C GLY A 614 16.68 -19.04 6.72
N GLN A 615 16.20 -18.45 7.82
CA GLN A 615 14.82 -18.62 8.26
C GLN A 615 13.89 -17.82 7.35
N ASP A 616 13.17 -18.52 6.49
CA ASP A 616 12.11 -17.91 5.67
C ASP A 616 10.81 -17.82 6.48
N ILE A 617 9.97 -16.85 6.13
CA ILE A 617 8.63 -16.76 6.70
C ILE A 617 7.84 -18.01 6.32
N LYS A 618 7.27 -18.64 7.32
CA LYS A 618 6.38 -19.76 7.04
C LYS A 618 5.09 -19.25 6.47
N SER A 619 4.67 -19.85 5.37
CA SER A 619 3.45 -19.43 4.68
C SER A 619 2.66 -20.65 4.22
N SER A 620 1.35 -20.57 4.34
CA SER A 620 0.40 -21.52 3.73
C SER A 620 -0.29 -20.87 2.54
N THR A 621 -0.63 -21.67 1.53
CA THR A 621 -1.27 -21.17 0.32
C THR A 621 -2.62 -21.85 0.14
N GLN A 622 -3.67 -21.03 -0.04
CA GLN A 622 -5.02 -21.48 -0.40
C GLN A 622 -5.32 -21.04 -1.82
N ILE A 623 -5.81 -21.96 -2.65
CA ILE A 623 -6.33 -21.64 -3.98
C ILE A 623 -7.72 -21.01 -3.77
N VAL A 624 -7.90 -19.78 -4.24
CA VAL A 624 -9.19 -19.07 -4.20
C VAL A 624 -9.98 -19.37 -5.47
N GLU A 625 -9.33 -19.21 -6.61
CA GLU A 625 -9.89 -19.47 -7.92
C GLU A 625 -8.82 -20.03 -8.84
N MET A 626 -9.18 -21.01 -9.66
CA MET A 626 -8.28 -21.58 -10.66
C MET A 626 -8.99 -21.75 -12.00
N SER A 627 -8.44 -21.10 -13.03
CA SER A 627 -8.91 -21.25 -14.40
C SER A 627 -8.22 -22.42 -15.09
N THR A 628 -8.99 -23.21 -15.86
CA THR A 628 -8.48 -24.25 -16.73
C THR A 628 -7.70 -23.68 -17.91
N GLN A 629 -8.13 -22.53 -18.43
CA GLN A 629 -7.44 -21.78 -19.46
C GLN A 629 -6.51 -20.75 -18.84
N ARG A 630 -5.30 -20.65 -19.40
CA ARG A 630 -4.34 -19.66 -18.95
C ARG A 630 -4.75 -18.27 -19.46
N MET A 631 -4.86 -17.32 -18.55
CA MET A 631 -5.10 -15.90 -18.87
C MET A 631 -3.88 -15.33 -19.58
N MET A 632 -4.11 -14.68 -20.71
CA MET A 632 -3.10 -14.04 -21.53
C MET A 632 -3.17 -12.52 -21.35
N VAL A 633 -2.18 -11.78 -21.88
CA VAL A 633 -2.18 -10.31 -21.84
C VAL A 633 -3.44 -9.75 -22.51
N LYS A 634 -3.92 -10.34 -23.60
CA LYS A 634 -5.17 -9.91 -24.30
C LYS A 634 -6.40 -9.88 -23.41
N ASP A 635 -6.42 -10.67 -22.33
CA ASP A 635 -7.54 -10.79 -21.40
C ASP A 635 -7.49 -9.74 -20.27
N THR A 636 -6.45 -8.88 -20.25
CA THR A 636 -6.18 -7.87 -19.24
C THR A 636 -6.53 -6.45 -19.72
N ASP A 637 -6.55 -5.48 -18.79
CA ASP A 637 -6.71 -4.06 -19.12
C ASP A 637 -5.60 -3.60 -20.07
N LYS A 638 -4.37 -4.02 -19.81
CA LYS A 638 -3.24 -3.74 -20.71
C LYS A 638 -3.45 -4.31 -22.10
N GLY A 639 -4.04 -5.49 -22.20
CA GLY A 639 -4.41 -6.08 -23.48
C GLY A 639 -5.43 -5.23 -24.24
N ARG A 640 -6.44 -4.68 -23.55
CA ARG A 640 -7.42 -3.76 -24.18
C ARG A 640 -6.76 -2.48 -24.71
N GLU A 641 -5.80 -1.91 -23.98
CA GLU A 641 -5.00 -0.78 -24.46
C GLU A 641 -4.19 -1.13 -25.71
N LEU A 642 -3.54 -2.32 -25.73
CA LEU A 642 -2.75 -2.77 -26.88
C LEU A 642 -3.65 -3.01 -28.11
N VAL A 643 -4.83 -3.59 -27.94
CA VAL A 643 -5.81 -3.75 -29.02
C VAL A 643 -6.25 -2.39 -29.59
N THR A 644 -6.45 -1.39 -28.73
CA THR A 644 -6.75 -0.02 -29.17
C THR A 644 -5.60 0.55 -30.01
N GLN A 645 -4.35 0.40 -29.55
CA GLN A 645 -3.16 0.84 -30.30
C GLN A 645 -3.04 0.13 -31.67
N ILE A 646 -3.31 -1.18 -31.73
CA ILE A 646 -3.32 -1.95 -32.98
C ILE A 646 -4.37 -1.36 -33.95
N ASN A 647 -5.57 -1.07 -33.45
CA ASN A 647 -6.63 -0.46 -34.26
C ASN A 647 -6.22 0.92 -34.80
N ASP A 648 -5.61 1.75 -33.95
CA ASP A 648 -5.11 3.08 -34.33
C ASP A 648 -4.01 2.99 -35.41
N LEU A 649 -3.09 2.05 -35.29
CA LEU A 649 -2.03 1.79 -36.28
C LEU A 649 -2.62 1.29 -37.61
N ASN A 650 -3.65 0.44 -37.60
CA ASN A 650 -4.35 0.00 -38.78
C ASN A 650 -5.07 1.17 -39.48
N LEU A 651 -5.72 2.06 -38.68
CA LEU A 651 -6.34 3.30 -39.23
C LEU A 651 -5.30 4.22 -39.84
N SER A 652 -4.14 4.43 -39.20
CA SER A 652 -3.04 5.24 -39.72
C SER A 652 -2.46 4.66 -41.01
N SER A 653 -2.33 3.36 -41.12
CA SER A 653 -1.85 2.67 -42.33
C SER A 653 -2.84 2.86 -43.49
N THR A 654 -4.15 2.74 -43.22
CA THR A 654 -5.22 2.98 -44.22
C THR A 654 -5.26 4.45 -44.64
N TYR A 655 -5.08 5.39 -43.72
CA TYR A 655 -4.97 6.81 -44.01
C TYR A 655 -3.82 7.09 -45.00
N LYS A 656 -2.64 6.51 -44.75
CA LYS A 656 -1.45 6.65 -45.63
C LYS A 656 -1.72 6.09 -47.03
N CYS A 657 -2.30 4.90 -47.12
CA CYS A 657 -2.66 4.30 -48.41
C CYS A 657 -3.64 5.18 -49.22
N ASN A 658 -4.68 5.68 -48.55
CA ASN A 658 -5.80 6.32 -49.25
C ASN A 658 -5.61 7.82 -49.51
N PHE A 659 -4.89 8.52 -48.63
CA PHE A 659 -4.81 9.99 -48.66
C PHE A 659 -3.41 10.57 -48.91
N LEU A 660 -2.36 9.86 -48.62
CA LEU A 660 -1.00 10.36 -48.82
C LEU A 660 -0.33 9.77 -50.06
N GLY A 661 -1.02 8.83 -50.77
CA GLY A 661 -0.47 8.22 -51.97
C GLY A 661 0.91 7.58 -51.70
N ALA A 662 1.06 6.94 -50.52
CA ALA A 662 2.33 6.37 -50.14
C ALA A 662 2.67 5.25 -51.12
N ASP A 663 3.58 5.59 -51.99
CA ASP A 663 4.17 4.79 -53.02
C ASP A 663 4.48 3.37 -52.61
N ASN A 664 3.90 2.42 -53.31
CA ASN A 664 4.46 1.09 -53.51
C ASN A 664 5.72 1.24 -54.39
N LYS A 665 6.78 1.87 -53.84
CA LYS A 665 8.13 1.85 -54.47
C LYS A 665 9.18 2.03 -53.41
N GLN A 666 9.61 0.92 -52.89
CA GLN A 666 10.94 0.39 -52.61
C GLN A 666 10.93 -0.56 -51.45
#